data_075a1fd3e7b47d2b8926e9373372a64c
#
_entry.id   075a1fd3e7b47d2b8926e9373372a64c
#
_cell.length_a   1.000
_cell.length_b   1.000
_cell.length_c   1.000
_cell.angle_alpha   90.00
_cell.angle_beta   90.00
_cell.angle_gamma   90.00
#
_symmetry.space_group_name_H-M   'P 1'
#
loop_
_entity.id
_entity.type
_entity.pdbx_description
1 polymer ?
#
loop_
_entity_poly.entity_id
_entity_poly.type
_entity_poly.pdbx_seq_one_letter_code
_entity_poly.pdbx_strand_id
1 'polypeptide(L)'
;MRHELSLVARIMRLVCYALALTLIVPGTAAAATLPSGFTETQVAAGLTNPTAMQFSPDGRLFICEQAGRLRVVKDGVLLPAPFVTVTVSSSGERGLLGVAFDPAFATNHFVYVYYTATTPTIHNRISRFTASGDVAVAGSERIIFELDTLSAATNHNGGALAFGPDGKLYAAVGENGNGANAQSMANVLGKMLRINADGTIPTDNPFFASAAGNNRAIWALGLRNPFTFAFDPAGGQMFINDVGQDTWEEINDGRAGANYGWPETEGATSDPRFTSPRSTYNHTGGPCAITGGAFYSPLTSQFPSDYSRDYFFADFCGGWIRRLDVASGGVTTFATGISAPVDLKVSDAGAVYYLARGAGAVYRINYAPNPPIITAHPESRTVPPGFPVTFSVRATGTPPLRYQWRRNDVNIAGATLPDYTVANPTAADSGARFTALVFNDFGNVLSRPAVLRVDTASPGGSGLAATYFDTATLTGASVSRIDPTIDFVWGTGSPAAGIGADTFSARWTGEIVPQFSETYTFYTVSDDGVRLWVNGVRIVNNWTNHAAVENRGTIALTAGQRYPIVMEYYENAGSATARLLWSSASTPKAVVPSSRLFPAPGGTPSAIHVNFQLSSAPVPAGYLKDGGQAYGARGNGQTYGWNIDNSAQMRDRNSGVSPDQRYDTLAYMQRPANPDAVWEIALPNGTYDVHAVAGDPSYFNITYRIAIEGVVVVDGTSNSATRWIEGTSTVTVSDGRLTLRSAAGATANKICFVDITPR
;
A
#
# COMPACT_ATOMS: atom_id res chain seq x y z
N MET A 1 60.95 -11.12 -23.88
CA MET A 1 59.98 -10.03 -23.71
C MET A 1 58.80 -10.02 -24.71
N ARG A 2 58.57 -11.05 -25.52
CA ARG A 2 57.39 -11.18 -26.43
C ARG A 2 56.47 -12.32 -26.12
N HIS A 3 56.75 -13.19 -25.14
CA HIS A 3 55.91 -14.33 -24.74
C HIS A 3 55.06 -14.06 -23.48
N GLU A 4 55.35 -13.09 -22.66
CA GLU A 4 54.57 -12.81 -21.44
C GLU A 4 53.37 -11.87 -21.66
N LEU A 5 53.42 -11.04 -22.71
CA LEU A 5 52.27 -10.16 -23.04
C LEU A 5 51.05 -10.88 -23.64
N SER A 6 51.22 -12.15 -24.12
CA SER A 6 50.09 -12.96 -24.66
C SER A 6 49.30 -13.67 -23.57
N LEU A 7 49.91 -13.95 -22.43
CA LEU A 7 49.27 -14.66 -21.32
C LEU A 7 48.40 -13.71 -20.47
N VAL A 8 48.86 -12.51 -20.23
CA VAL A 8 48.11 -11.47 -19.50
C VAL A 8 46.87 -11.03 -20.30
N ALA A 9 46.99 -10.91 -21.66
CA ALA A 9 45.85 -10.54 -22.50
C ALA A 9 44.82 -11.68 -22.62
N ARG A 10 45.24 -12.95 -22.47
CA ARG A 10 44.32 -14.11 -22.41
C ARG A 10 43.65 -14.25 -21.05
N ILE A 11 44.34 -13.96 -19.97
CA ILE A 11 43.78 -13.96 -18.62
C ILE A 11 42.80 -12.79 -18.44
N MET A 12 43.09 -11.61 -18.97
CA MET A 12 42.16 -10.49 -18.96
C MET A 12 40.90 -10.71 -19.81
N ARG A 13 40.99 -11.46 -20.92
CA ARG A 13 39.81 -11.85 -21.71
C ARG A 13 38.97 -12.91 -21.01
N LEU A 14 39.55 -13.85 -20.26
CA LEU A 14 38.83 -14.85 -19.49
C LEU A 14 38.14 -14.20 -18.24
N VAL A 15 38.76 -13.21 -17.62
CA VAL A 15 38.14 -12.47 -16.47
C VAL A 15 37.01 -11.55 -16.95
N CYS A 16 37.11 -10.96 -18.16
CA CYS A 16 35.98 -10.18 -18.73
C CYS A 16 34.81 -11.03 -19.20
N TYR A 17 35.02 -12.33 -19.55
CA TYR A 17 33.92 -13.25 -19.87
C TYR A 17 33.27 -13.87 -18.63
N ALA A 18 33.96 -13.91 -17.50
CA ALA A 18 33.41 -14.39 -16.22
C ALA A 18 32.60 -13.34 -15.43
N LEU A 19 32.71 -12.05 -15.79
CA LEU A 19 31.92 -10.97 -15.14
C LEU A 19 30.68 -10.52 -15.94
N ALA A 20 30.39 -11.16 -17.07
CA ALA A 20 29.20 -10.89 -17.88
C ALA A 20 28.11 -11.96 -17.75
N LEU A 21 28.14 -12.83 -16.73
CA LEU A 21 26.96 -13.52 -16.25
C LEU A 21 26.21 -12.53 -15.33
N THR A 22 25.58 -11.54 -15.93
CA THR A 22 24.40 -10.90 -15.30
C THR A 22 23.44 -12.05 -15.03
N LEU A 23 23.30 -12.40 -13.75
CA LEU A 23 22.11 -13.06 -13.25
C LEU A 23 20.93 -12.21 -13.75
N ILE A 24 20.31 -12.60 -14.87
CA ILE A 24 18.94 -12.23 -15.16
C ILE A 24 18.16 -12.91 -14.03
N VAL A 25 18.01 -12.22 -12.90
CA VAL A 25 16.96 -12.54 -11.95
C VAL A 25 15.69 -12.37 -12.77
N PRO A 26 14.94 -13.45 -13.10
CA PRO A 26 13.64 -13.26 -13.73
C PRO A 26 12.89 -12.31 -12.79
N GLY A 27 12.45 -11.17 -13.32
CA GLY A 27 11.63 -10.24 -12.57
C GLY A 27 10.50 -11.06 -11.96
N THR A 28 10.44 -11.15 -10.65
CA THR A 28 9.31 -11.77 -9.97
C THR A 28 8.09 -10.99 -10.44
N ALA A 29 7.19 -11.65 -11.19
CA ALA A 29 5.89 -11.07 -11.49
C ALA A 29 5.31 -10.58 -10.16
N ALA A 30 4.83 -9.34 -10.13
CA ALA A 30 4.23 -8.82 -8.92
C ALA A 30 3.11 -9.77 -8.50
N ALA A 31 3.08 -10.15 -7.22
CA ALA A 31 2.03 -11.00 -6.68
C ALA A 31 0.68 -10.32 -6.85
N ALA A 32 -0.37 -11.10 -7.08
CA ALA A 32 -1.72 -10.55 -7.17
C ALA A 32 -2.13 -9.89 -5.85
N THR A 33 -2.87 -8.79 -5.95
CA THR A 33 -3.51 -8.18 -4.79
C THR A 33 -4.78 -8.95 -4.45
N LEU A 34 -4.84 -9.51 -3.23
CA LEU A 34 -5.91 -10.39 -2.76
C LEU A 34 -6.64 -9.80 -1.55
N PRO A 35 -7.87 -10.24 -1.26
CA PRO A 35 -8.54 -9.90 -0.01
C PRO A 35 -7.76 -10.42 1.22
N SER A 36 -8.07 -9.83 2.36
CA SER A 36 -7.46 -10.23 3.64
C SER A 36 -7.71 -11.72 3.94
N GLY A 37 -6.66 -12.39 4.40
CA GLY A 37 -6.68 -13.84 4.72
C GLY A 37 -6.40 -14.75 3.54
N PHE A 38 -6.30 -14.24 2.32
CA PHE A 38 -5.92 -15.01 1.15
C PHE A 38 -4.43 -14.86 0.85
N THR A 39 -3.83 -15.94 0.38
CA THR A 39 -2.41 -15.99 0.00
C THR A 39 -2.26 -16.62 -1.37
N GLU A 40 -1.28 -16.13 -2.14
CA GLU A 40 -0.92 -16.67 -3.45
C GLU A 40 0.35 -17.49 -3.39
N THR A 41 0.40 -18.56 -4.15
CA THR A 41 1.60 -19.39 -4.33
C THR A 41 1.74 -19.76 -5.79
N GLN A 42 2.91 -19.56 -6.39
CA GLN A 42 3.23 -20.07 -7.73
C GLN A 42 3.38 -21.59 -7.68
N VAL A 43 2.61 -22.29 -8.50
CA VAL A 43 2.59 -23.76 -8.56
C VAL A 43 3.55 -24.28 -9.64
N ALA A 44 3.55 -23.63 -10.80
CA ALA A 44 4.41 -23.96 -11.92
C ALA A 44 4.72 -22.71 -12.76
N ALA A 45 5.89 -22.68 -13.40
CA ALA A 45 6.32 -21.63 -14.31
C ALA A 45 7.06 -22.24 -15.52
N GLY A 46 7.43 -21.40 -16.49
CA GLY A 46 8.12 -21.83 -17.71
C GLY A 46 7.20 -22.42 -18.77
N LEU A 47 5.88 -22.12 -18.68
CA LEU A 47 4.91 -22.46 -19.71
C LEU A 47 4.98 -21.48 -20.87
N THR A 48 4.81 -22.00 -22.09
CA THR A 48 4.85 -21.19 -23.31
C THR A 48 3.46 -20.98 -23.86
N ASN A 49 2.95 -19.74 -23.79
CA ASN A 49 1.60 -19.36 -24.26
C ASN A 49 0.53 -20.37 -23.79
N PRO A 50 0.36 -20.61 -22.48
CA PRO A 50 -0.66 -21.53 -22.01
C PRO A 50 -2.07 -20.99 -22.31
N THR A 51 -3.01 -21.93 -22.57
CA THR A 51 -4.37 -21.61 -23.06
C THR A 51 -5.48 -22.13 -22.14
N ALA A 52 -5.30 -23.31 -21.57
CA ALA A 52 -6.29 -23.94 -20.70
C ALA A 52 -5.59 -24.88 -19.70
N MET A 53 -6.27 -25.20 -18.61
CA MET A 53 -5.80 -26.17 -17.62
C MET A 53 -6.97 -27.01 -17.08
N GLN A 54 -6.67 -28.23 -16.60
CA GLN A 54 -7.66 -29.07 -15.96
C GLN A 54 -7.00 -30.05 -15.00
N PHE A 55 -7.61 -30.27 -13.85
CA PHE A 55 -7.23 -31.35 -12.95
C PHE A 55 -7.70 -32.68 -13.50
N SER A 56 -6.82 -33.67 -13.51
CA SER A 56 -7.20 -35.07 -13.69
C SER A 56 -7.83 -35.63 -12.41
N PRO A 57 -8.68 -36.64 -12.49
CA PRO A 57 -9.28 -37.26 -11.31
C PRO A 57 -8.28 -37.87 -10.31
N ASP A 58 -7.02 -38.06 -10.70
CA ASP A 58 -5.92 -38.50 -9.83
C ASP A 58 -5.08 -37.33 -9.25
N GLY A 59 -5.52 -36.08 -9.44
CA GLY A 59 -4.96 -34.89 -8.80
C GLY A 59 -3.82 -34.20 -9.54
N ARG A 60 -3.37 -34.71 -10.69
CA ARG A 60 -2.40 -34.01 -11.54
C ARG A 60 -3.07 -32.83 -12.27
N LEU A 61 -2.32 -31.77 -12.53
CA LEU A 61 -2.80 -30.63 -13.30
C LEU A 61 -2.23 -30.68 -14.72
N PHE A 62 -3.10 -30.74 -15.72
CA PHE A 62 -2.76 -30.73 -17.12
C PHE A 62 -2.95 -29.34 -17.70
N ILE A 63 -1.99 -28.89 -18.54
CA ILE A 63 -1.96 -27.52 -19.07
C ILE A 63 -1.70 -27.58 -20.57
N CYS A 64 -2.60 -26.99 -21.36
CA CYS A 64 -2.45 -26.80 -22.78
C CYS A 64 -1.49 -25.64 -23.06
N GLU A 65 -0.45 -25.90 -23.86
CA GLU A 65 0.34 -24.85 -24.49
C GLU A 65 -0.10 -24.69 -25.95
N GLN A 66 -0.32 -23.47 -26.40
CA GLN A 66 -0.92 -23.14 -27.70
C GLN A 66 -0.29 -23.88 -28.87
N ALA A 67 1.05 -24.10 -28.84
CA ALA A 67 1.81 -24.78 -29.88
C ALA A 67 1.59 -26.31 -29.94
N GLY A 68 0.62 -26.85 -29.19
CA GLY A 68 0.21 -28.25 -29.26
C GLY A 68 0.76 -29.17 -28.18
N ARG A 69 1.48 -28.66 -27.18
CA ARG A 69 1.99 -29.49 -26.07
C ARG A 69 0.98 -29.51 -24.93
N LEU A 70 0.60 -30.71 -24.47
CA LEU A 70 -0.15 -30.88 -23.23
C LEU A 70 0.84 -31.17 -22.10
N ARG A 71 1.03 -30.22 -21.19
CA ARG A 71 1.98 -30.31 -20.09
C ARG A 71 1.34 -30.89 -18.84
N VAL A 72 2.13 -31.47 -17.96
CA VAL A 72 1.65 -32.03 -16.68
C VAL A 72 2.40 -31.41 -15.51
N VAL A 73 1.68 -30.98 -14.50
CA VAL A 73 2.20 -30.66 -13.16
C VAL A 73 1.78 -31.77 -12.21
N LYS A 74 2.76 -32.40 -11.57
CA LYS A 74 2.58 -33.47 -10.61
C LYS A 74 3.33 -33.13 -9.33
N ASP A 75 2.66 -33.24 -8.20
CA ASP A 75 3.23 -32.91 -6.88
C ASP A 75 3.90 -31.51 -6.84
N GLY A 76 3.29 -30.54 -7.52
CA GLY A 76 3.79 -29.17 -7.61
C GLY A 76 4.97 -28.97 -8.57
N VAL A 77 5.35 -29.99 -9.34
CA VAL A 77 6.48 -29.93 -10.29
C VAL A 77 5.98 -30.04 -11.73
N LEU A 78 6.34 -29.08 -12.58
CA LEU A 78 6.11 -29.16 -14.02
C LEU A 78 7.05 -30.21 -14.61
N LEU A 79 6.48 -31.30 -15.14
CA LEU A 79 7.27 -32.38 -15.73
C LEU A 79 7.99 -31.89 -16.99
N PRO A 80 9.23 -32.33 -17.24
CA PRO A 80 10.01 -31.91 -18.41
C PRO A 80 9.43 -32.42 -19.75
N ALA A 81 8.90 -33.62 -19.77
CA ALA A 81 8.25 -34.21 -20.95
C ALA A 81 6.75 -33.82 -20.97
N PRO A 82 6.19 -33.41 -22.12
CA PRO A 82 4.75 -33.24 -22.26
C PRO A 82 4.02 -34.60 -22.21
N PHE A 83 2.75 -34.61 -21.79
CA PHE A 83 1.87 -35.76 -21.89
C PHE A 83 1.73 -36.23 -23.34
N VAL A 84 1.48 -35.27 -24.24
CA VAL A 84 1.44 -35.47 -25.68
C VAL A 84 1.78 -34.16 -26.41
N THR A 85 2.28 -34.27 -27.64
CA THR A 85 2.41 -33.13 -28.55
C THR A 85 1.57 -33.42 -29.79
N VAL A 86 0.59 -32.59 -30.09
CA VAL A 86 -0.25 -32.67 -31.31
C VAL A 86 0.18 -31.63 -32.31
N THR A 87 0.07 -31.95 -33.59
CA THR A 87 0.34 -30.99 -34.68
C THR A 87 -0.84 -30.04 -34.84
N VAL A 88 -0.60 -28.76 -34.65
CA VAL A 88 -1.63 -27.74 -34.65
C VAL A 88 -1.29 -26.57 -35.57
N SER A 89 -2.31 -25.86 -36.06
CA SER A 89 -2.21 -24.46 -36.44
C SER A 89 -2.28 -23.59 -35.19
N SER A 90 -1.26 -22.77 -34.92
CA SER A 90 -1.21 -21.92 -33.71
C SER A 90 -1.18 -20.44 -34.03
N SER A 91 -1.73 -20.02 -35.17
CA SER A 91 -1.84 -18.61 -35.57
C SER A 91 -3.02 -17.95 -34.87
N GLY A 92 -2.81 -16.74 -34.30
CA GLY A 92 -3.81 -16.01 -33.55
C GLY A 92 -4.26 -16.76 -32.30
N GLU A 93 -5.55 -17.07 -32.21
CA GLU A 93 -6.14 -17.83 -31.11
C GLU A 93 -6.17 -19.35 -31.37
N ARG A 94 -5.76 -19.82 -32.55
CA ARG A 94 -5.69 -21.22 -32.89
C ARG A 94 -4.65 -21.95 -32.06
N GLY A 95 -4.78 -23.28 -31.90
CA GLY A 95 -3.79 -24.09 -31.21
C GLY A 95 -4.39 -25.27 -30.47
N LEU A 96 -3.73 -25.73 -29.41
CA LEU A 96 -4.27 -26.65 -28.42
C LEU A 96 -5.00 -25.79 -27.36
N LEU A 97 -6.33 -25.92 -27.27
CA LEU A 97 -7.21 -24.93 -26.59
C LEU A 97 -8.00 -25.50 -25.43
N GLY A 98 -8.11 -26.82 -25.30
CA GLY A 98 -8.88 -27.41 -24.22
C GLY A 98 -8.47 -28.83 -23.88
N VAL A 99 -8.71 -29.22 -22.64
CA VAL A 99 -8.49 -30.58 -22.12
C VAL A 99 -9.60 -30.96 -21.14
N ALA A 100 -10.07 -32.19 -21.24
CA ALA A 100 -11.04 -32.80 -20.30
C ALA A 100 -10.69 -34.25 -20.01
N PHE A 101 -11.16 -34.76 -18.89
CA PHE A 101 -10.98 -36.15 -18.46
C PHE A 101 -12.31 -36.88 -18.47
N ASP A 102 -12.28 -38.13 -18.91
CA ASP A 102 -13.45 -38.99 -18.85
C ASP A 102 -13.91 -39.16 -17.40
N PRO A 103 -15.22 -39.15 -17.12
CA PRO A 103 -15.73 -39.42 -15.75
C PRO A 103 -15.28 -40.78 -15.19
N ALA A 104 -15.01 -41.76 -16.06
CA ALA A 104 -14.45 -43.08 -15.71
C ALA A 104 -12.93 -43.16 -15.87
N PHE A 105 -12.20 -42.03 -15.81
CA PHE A 105 -10.75 -41.94 -16.02
C PHE A 105 -9.94 -42.96 -15.17
N ALA A 106 -10.38 -43.22 -13.96
CA ALA A 106 -9.73 -44.17 -13.06
C ALA A 106 -9.66 -45.60 -13.66
N THR A 107 -10.51 -45.91 -14.62
CA THR A 107 -10.58 -47.25 -15.26
C THR A 107 -10.16 -47.24 -16.74
N ASN A 108 -10.56 -46.19 -17.48
CA ASN A 108 -10.33 -46.11 -18.92
C ASN A 108 -9.14 -45.28 -19.34
N HIS A 109 -8.68 -44.37 -18.42
CA HIS A 109 -7.55 -43.48 -18.63
C HIS A 109 -7.69 -42.52 -19.83
N PHE A 110 -8.92 -42.15 -20.21
CA PHE A 110 -9.20 -41.31 -21.38
C PHE A 110 -9.03 -39.83 -21.08
N VAL A 111 -8.25 -39.15 -21.97
CA VAL A 111 -8.00 -37.70 -21.96
C VAL A 111 -8.44 -37.12 -23.28
N TYR A 112 -9.32 -36.13 -23.25
CA TYR A 112 -9.87 -35.45 -24.43
C TYR A 112 -9.17 -34.11 -24.59
N VAL A 113 -8.84 -33.75 -25.85
CA VAL A 113 -8.26 -32.45 -26.17
C VAL A 113 -9.03 -31.80 -27.33
N TYR A 114 -9.15 -30.47 -27.26
CA TYR A 114 -9.66 -29.65 -28.36
C TYR A 114 -8.47 -28.89 -28.99
N TYR A 115 -8.29 -28.98 -30.30
CA TYR A 115 -7.22 -28.30 -30.97
C TYR A 115 -7.53 -27.97 -32.43
N THR A 116 -6.80 -26.99 -33.00
CA THR A 116 -6.90 -26.64 -34.43
C THR A 116 -6.01 -27.51 -35.25
N ALA A 117 -6.58 -28.51 -35.92
CA ALA A 117 -5.90 -29.43 -36.85
C ALA A 117 -5.54 -28.73 -38.17
N THR A 118 -4.50 -29.22 -38.86
CA THR A 118 -4.01 -28.67 -40.13
C THR A 118 -4.42 -29.50 -41.36
N THR A 119 -4.90 -30.72 -41.11
CA THR A 119 -5.25 -31.67 -42.16
C THR A 119 -6.64 -32.28 -41.94
N PRO A 120 -7.44 -32.51 -43.03
CA PRO A 120 -7.17 -32.24 -44.44
C PRO A 120 -7.21 -30.76 -44.81
N THR A 121 -7.91 -29.92 -44.01
CA THR A 121 -7.97 -28.46 -44.05
C THR A 121 -7.81 -27.93 -42.65
N ILE A 122 -7.66 -26.62 -42.45
CA ILE A 122 -7.63 -26.04 -41.09
C ILE A 122 -9.03 -26.11 -40.50
N HIS A 123 -9.20 -26.82 -39.41
CA HIS A 123 -10.49 -26.96 -38.68
C HIS A 123 -10.20 -27.27 -37.21
N ASN A 124 -11.16 -27.07 -36.37
CA ASN A 124 -11.07 -27.50 -34.96
C ASN A 124 -11.47 -28.98 -34.84
N ARG A 125 -10.83 -29.70 -33.92
CA ARG A 125 -10.98 -31.12 -33.71
C ARG A 125 -10.99 -31.49 -32.25
N ILE A 126 -11.81 -32.45 -31.87
CA ILE A 126 -11.75 -33.13 -30.58
C ILE A 126 -11.13 -34.52 -30.78
N SER A 127 -10.00 -34.77 -30.13
CA SER A 127 -9.37 -36.09 -30.08
C SER A 127 -9.31 -36.62 -28.64
N ARG A 128 -9.28 -37.98 -28.53
CA ARG A 128 -9.11 -38.69 -27.28
C ARG A 128 -7.80 -39.46 -27.30
N PHE A 129 -7.06 -39.38 -26.20
CA PHE A 129 -5.84 -40.16 -25.94
C PHE A 129 -6.07 -41.13 -24.77
N THR A 130 -5.27 -42.20 -24.71
CA THR A 130 -5.22 -43.07 -23.53
C THR A 130 -3.96 -42.76 -22.74
N ALA A 131 -4.10 -42.43 -21.44
CA ALA A 131 -2.97 -42.16 -20.58
C ALA A 131 -2.28 -43.44 -20.10
N SER A 132 -0.96 -43.43 -20.05
CA SER A 132 -0.09 -44.42 -19.39
C SER A 132 0.85 -43.67 -18.45
N GLY A 133 0.45 -43.54 -17.18
CA GLY A 133 1.11 -42.65 -16.23
C GLY A 133 1.08 -41.20 -16.71
N ASP A 134 2.24 -40.56 -16.84
CA ASP A 134 2.37 -39.15 -17.15
C ASP A 134 2.48 -38.84 -18.64
N VAL A 135 2.30 -39.84 -19.53
CA VAL A 135 2.37 -39.71 -20.99
C VAL A 135 1.19 -40.40 -21.67
N ALA A 136 0.87 -40.00 -22.88
CA ALA A 136 -0.11 -40.70 -23.71
C ALA A 136 0.51 -42.00 -24.28
N VAL A 137 -0.26 -43.08 -24.38
CA VAL A 137 0.12 -44.28 -25.09
C VAL A 137 0.37 -43.93 -26.57
N ALA A 138 1.54 -44.32 -27.10
CA ALA A 138 1.89 -44.01 -28.48
C ALA A 138 0.83 -44.58 -29.45
N GLY A 139 0.38 -43.77 -30.41
CA GLY A 139 -0.66 -44.15 -31.37
C GLY A 139 -2.06 -44.32 -30.81
N SER A 140 -2.31 -43.90 -29.55
CA SER A 140 -3.64 -44.02 -28.94
C SER A 140 -4.60 -42.90 -29.34
N GLU A 141 -4.19 -41.95 -30.15
CA GLU A 141 -5.07 -40.90 -30.61
C GLU A 141 -6.29 -41.50 -31.35
N ARG A 142 -7.47 -41.08 -30.94
CA ARG A 142 -8.73 -41.35 -31.61
C ARG A 142 -9.45 -40.03 -31.85
N ILE A 143 -9.72 -39.70 -33.10
CA ILE A 143 -10.57 -38.57 -33.47
C ILE A 143 -11.98 -38.87 -33.00
N ILE A 144 -12.54 -37.95 -32.18
CA ILE A 144 -13.88 -38.07 -31.59
C ILE A 144 -14.87 -37.22 -32.39
N PHE A 145 -14.46 -36.00 -32.76
CA PHE A 145 -15.37 -35.08 -33.47
C PHE A 145 -14.57 -34.10 -34.33
N GLU A 146 -14.95 -34.03 -35.64
CA GLU A 146 -14.43 -33.07 -36.59
C GLU A 146 -15.42 -31.90 -36.73
N LEU A 147 -14.92 -30.69 -36.53
CA LEU A 147 -15.73 -29.47 -36.66
C LEU A 147 -15.62 -28.95 -38.11
N ASP A 148 -16.38 -27.91 -38.42
CA ASP A 148 -16.35 -27.30 -39.77
C ASP A 148 -14.99 -26.64 -40.06
N THR A 149 -14.66 -26.60 -41.38
CA THR A 149 -13.46 -25.93 -41.87
C THR A 149 -13.48 -24.45 -41.47
N LEU A 150 -12.36 -23.97 -40.94
CA LEU A 150 -12.20 -22.58 -40.54
C LEU A 150 -11.88 -21.68 -41.74
N SER A 151 -12.30 -20.45 -41.68
CA SER A 151 -11.96 -19.40 -42.65
C SER A 151 -10.49 -18.94 -42.47
N ALA A 152 -10.10 -17.87 -43.14
CA ALA A 152 -8.78 -17.26 -42.95
C ALA A 152 -8.69 -16.51 -41.57
N ALA A 153 -9.81 -16.20 -40.91
CA ALA A 153 -9.82 -15.60 -39.58
C ALA A 153 -9.17 -16.53 -38.56
N THR A 154 -8.27 -15.99 -37.72
CA THR A 154 -7.50 -16.76 -36.75
C THR A 154 -8.03 -16.63 -35.33
N ASN A 155 -9.05 -15.85 -35.13
CA ASN A 155 -9.73 -15.57 -33.86
C ASN A 155 -11.05 -16.35 -33.71
N HIS A 156 -11.63 -16.30 -32.54
CA HIS A 156 -12.91 -16.89 -32.15
C HIS A 156 -12.95 -18.40 -32.40
N ASN A 157 -12.09 -19.14 -31.72
CA ASN A 157 -12.01 -20.61 -31.83
C ASN A 157 -12.71 -21.32 -30.67
N GLY A 158 -13.01 -20.64 -29.55
CA GLY A 158 -13.50 -21.29 -28.36
C GLY A 158 -12.48 -22.28 -27.81
N GLY A 159 -12.89 -23.51 -27.55
CA GLY A 159 -12.00 -24.64 -27.25
C GLY A 159 -12.21 -25.29 -25.89
N ALA A 160 -12.92 -24.66 -24.96
CA ALA A 160 -13.19 -25.27 -23.67
C ALA A 160 -13.95 -26.61 -23.80
N LEU A 161 -13.55 -27.59 -23.01
CA LEU A 161 -14.16 -28.91 -22.89
C LEU A 161 -14.50 -29.21 -21.43
N ALA A 162 -15.66 -29.79 -21.19
CA ALA A 162 -16.01 -30.38 -19.91
C ALA A 162 -17.06 -31.49 -20.05
N PHE A 163 -16.99 -32.50 -19.18
CA PHE A 163 -18.08 -33.43 -19.03
C PHE A 163 -19.16 -32.82 -18.12
N GLY A 164 -20.41 -32.85 -18.59
CA GLY A 164 -21.54 -32.44 -17.79
C GLY A 164 -21.97 -33.51 -16.76
N PRO A 165 -22.89 -33.16 -15.83
CA PRO A 165 -23.41 -34.10 -14.84
C PRO A 165 -24.20 -35.26 -15.48
N ASP A 166 -24.60 -35.12 -16.73
CA ASP A 166 -25.25 -36.16 -17.56
C ASP A 166 -24.24 -37.13 -18.23
N GLY A 167 -22.94 -36.97 -17.95
CA GLY A 167 -21.88 -37.79 -18.50
C GLY A 167 -21.59 -37.54 -19.99
N LYS A 168 -22.11 -36.46 -20.57
CA LYS A 168 -21.85 -36.07 -21.96
C LYS A 168 -20.68 -35.07 -22.01
N LEU A 169 -19.94 -35.08 -23.11
CA LEU A 169 -18.87 -34.13 -23.38
C LEU A 169 -19.49 -32.88 -24.04
N TYR A 170 -19.26 -31.72 -23.41
CA TYR A 170 -19.62 -30.41 -23.94
C TYR A 170 -18.38 -29.72 -24.49
N ALA A 171 -18.57 -29.00 -25.59
CA ALA A 171 -17.51 -28.20 -26.20
C ALA A 171 -18.03 -26.81 -26.56
N ALA A 172 -17.26 -25.79 -26.23
CA ALA A 172 -17.51 -24.40 -26.62
C ALA A 172 -16.79 -24.09 -27.93
N VAL A 173 -17.50 -23.53 -28.91
CA VAL A 173 -17.01 -23.30 -30.26
C VAL A 173 -17.29 -21.86 -30.68
N GLY A 174 -16.26 -21.08 -30.98
CA GLY A 174 -16.37 -19.73 -31.49
C GLY A 174 -16.84 -19.66 -32.96
N GLU A 175 -17.30 -18.49 -33.38
CA GLU A 175 -17.91 -18.28 -34.71
C GLU A 175 -16.88 -18.06 -35.86
N ASN A 176 -15.57 -18.07 -35.53
CA ASN A 176 -14.45 -17.94 -36.46
C ASN A 176 -14.47 -16.60 -37.27
N GLY A 177 -14.71 -15.46 -36.59
CA GLY A 177 -14.68 -14.13 -37.18
C GLY A 177 -15.81 -13.82 -38.16
N ASN A 178 -16.89 -14.61 -38.13
CA ASN A 178 -18.09 -14.39 -38.95
C ASN A 178 -19.36 -14.58 -38.12
N GLY A 179 -19.92 -13.48 -37.61
CA GLY A 179 -21.09 -13.49 -36.73
C GLY A 179 -22.30 -14.27 -37.31
N ALA A 180 -22.47 -14.34 -38.64
CA ALA A 180 -23.56 -15.09 -39.26
C ALA A 180 -23.50 -16.61 -38.95
N ASN A 181 -22.32 -17.15 -38.63
CA ASN A 181 -22.18 -18.55 -38.22
C ASN A 181 -22.94 -18.85 -36.94
N ALA A 182 -22.98 -17.90 -36.01
CA ALA A 182 -23.60 -18.08 -34.69
C ALA A 182 -25.10 -18.42 -34.78
N GLN A 183 -25.82 -17.85 -35.75
CA GLN A 183 -27.23 -18.11 -35.98
C GLN A 183 -27.50 -19.24 -36.99
N SER A 184 -26.47 -19.67 -37.74
CA SER A 184 -26.64 -20.71 -38.75
C SER A 184 -26.74 -22.09 -38.14
N MET A 185 -27.76 -22.88 -38.54
CA MET A 185 -27.88 -24.30 -38.21
C MET A 185 -27.16 -25.23 -39.19
N ALA A 186 -26.46 -24.65 -40.21
CA ALA A 186 -25.73 -25.37 -41.24
C ALA A 186 -24.26 -25.63 -40.88
N ASN A 187 -23.79 -25.15 -39.72
CA ASN A 187 -22.45 -25.38 -39.19
C ASN A 187 -22.48 -25.37 -37.64
N VAL A 188 -21.39 -25.84 -37.04
CA VAL A 188 -21.24 -25.92 -35.57
C VAL A 188 -20.46 -24.72 -34.98
N LEU A 189 -20.22 -23.66 -35.73
CA LEU A 189 -19.48 -22.47 -35.30
C LEU A 189 -20.40 -21.49 -34.55
N GLY A 190 -19.91 -20.88 -33.46
CA GLY A 190 -20.68 -20.02 -32.58
C GLY A 190 -21.72 -20.77 -31.74
N LYS A 191 -21.34 -21.91 -31.17
CA LYS A 191 -22.23 -22.89 -30.53
C LYS A 191 -21.65 -23.47 -29.22
N MET A 192 -22.53 -23.95 -28.38
CA MET A 192 -22.24 -25.03 -27.45
C MET A 192 -22.61 -26.35 -28.09
N LEU A 193 -21.71 -27.33 -28.10
CA LEU A 193 -21.95 -28.68 -28.57
C LEU A 193 -22.09 -29.67 -27.40
N ARG A 194 -22.87 -30.74 -27.58
CA ARG A 194 -23.00 -31.83 -26.64
C ARG A 194 -22.95 -33.15 -27.39
N ILE A 195 -21.97 -33.99 -27.04
CA ILE A 195 -21.71 -35.30 -27.66
C ILE A 195 -21.50 -36.38 -26.62
N ASN A 196 -21.61 -37.64 -27.01
CA ASN A 196 -21.20 -38.76 -26.20
C ASN A 196 -19.65 -38.85 -26.14
N ALA A 197 -19.11 -39.54 -25.16
CA ALA A 197 -17.67 -39.74 -24.98
C ALA A 197 -17.00 -40.46 -26.16
N ASP A 198 -17.75 -41.20 -26.98
CA ASP A 198 -17.28 -41.92 -28.19
C ASP A 198 -17.41 -41.08 -29.47
N GLY A 199 -17.99 -39.86 -29.39
CA GLY A 199 -18.24 -38.96 -30.51
C GLY A 199 -19.62 -39.09 -31.16
N THR A 200 -20.41 -40.08 -30.78
CA THR A 200 -21.80 -40.16 -31.25
C THR A 200 -22.64 -39.05 -30.67
N ILE A 201 -23.73 -38.70 -31.35
CA ILE A 201 -24.55 -37.55 -30.97
C ILE A 201 -25.76 -38.03 -30.18
N PRO A 202 -26.02 -37.51 -28.98
CA PRO A 202 -27.18 -37.85 -28.17
C PRO A 202 -28.45 -37.44 -28.91
N THR A 203 -29.45 -38.38 -28.95
CA THR A 203 -30.73 -38.17 -29.65
C THR A 203 -31.65 -37.17 -28.92
N ASP A 204 -31.37 -36.90 -27.65
CA ASP A 204 -32.05 -35.93 -26.81
C ASP A 204 -31.44 -34.50 -26.88
N ASN A 205 -30.52 -34.26 -27.79
CA ASN A 205 -30.06 -32.90 -28.10
C ASN A 205 -31.21 -32.03 -28.64
N PRO A 206 -31.33 -30.76 -28.25
CA PRO A 206 -32.50 -29.93 -28.54
C PRO A 206 -32.75 -29.75 -30.04
N PHE A 207 -31.69 -29.79 -30.86
CA PHE A 207 -31.79 -29.60 -32.31
C PHE A 207 -31.59 -30.90 -33.10
N PHE A 208 -31.57 -32.09 -32.45
CA PHE A 208 -31.30 -33.36 -33.10
C PHE A 208 -32.24 -33.68 -34.27
N ALA A 209 -33.53 -33.39 -34.09
CA ALA A 209 -34.54 -33.66 -35.12
C ALA A 209 -34.54 -32.66 -36.29
N SER A 210 -34.13 -31.40 -36.02
CA SER A 210 -34.15 -30.30 -36.99
C SER A 210 -32.81 -30.08 -37.73
N ALA A 211 -31.71 -30.62 -37.19
CA ALA A 211 -30.40 -30.51 -37.79
C ALA A 211 -29.97 -31.82 -38.50
N ALA A 212 -28.91 -31.76 -39.29
CA ALA A 212 -28.35 -32.91 -40.03
C ALA A 212 -26.85 -33.07 -39.73
N GLY A 213 -26.36 -34.34 -39.85
CA GLY A 213 -24.94 -34.66 -39.66
C GLY A 213 -24.42 -34.18 -38.29
N ASN A 214 -23.23 -33.57 -38.29
CA ASN A 214 -22.57 -33.08 -37.09
C ASN A 214 -23.34 -31.91 -36.42
N ASN A 215 -24.19 -31.19 -37.17
CA ASN A 215 -24.99 -30.10 -36.58
C ASN A 215 -26.04 -30.58 -35.57
N ARG A 216 -26.35 -31.89 -35.52
CA ARG A 216 -27.15 -32.49 -34.45
C ARG A 216 -26.49 -32.40 -33.07
N ALA A 217 -25.16 -32.14 -33.01
CA ALA A 217 -24.44 -31.95 -31.79
C ALA A 217 -24.71 -30.56 -31.14
N ILE A 218 -25.33 -29.62 -31.88
CA ILE A 218 -25.65 -28.29 -31.37
C ILE A 218 -26.58 -28.43 -30.14
N TRP A 219 -26.12 -27.82 -29.02
CA TRP A 219 -26.87 -27.80 -27.76
C TRP A 219 -27.44 -26.41 -27.47
N ALA A 220 -26.68 -25.35 -27.84
CA ALA A 220 -27.12 -23.96 -27.80
C ALA A 220 -26.39 -23.16 -28.90
N LEU A 221 -26.97 -22.03 -29.33
CA LEU A 221 -26.46 -21.21 -30.43
C LEU A 221 -26.46 -19.71 -30.10
N GLY A 222 -25.96 -18.91 -31.03
CA GLY A 222 -25.94 -17.46 -30.89
C GLY A 222 -24.84 -16.95 -30.00
N LEU A 223 -23.69 -17.62 -29.97
CA LEU A 223 -22.50 -17.24 -29.21
C LEU A 223 -21.43 -16.68 -30.18
N ARG A 224 -20.64 -15.73 -29.70
CA ARG A 224 -19.54 -15.14 -30.48
C ARG A 224 -18.25 -15.96 -30.30
N ASN A 225 -17.69 -15.94 -29.12
CA ASN A 225 -16.48 -16.68 -28.78
C ASN A 225 -16.59 -17.21 -27.35
N PRO A 226 -17.38 -18.24 -27.11
CA PRO A 226 -17.52 -18.84 -25.79
C PRO A 226 -16.18 -19.45 -25.40
N PHE A 227 -15.39 -18.65 -24.66
CA PHE A 227 -13.98 -18.95 -24.39
C PHE A 227 -13.82 -20.00 -23.31
N THR A 228 -14.62 -19.89 -22.24
CA THR A 228 -14.67 -20.89 -21.17
C THR A 228 -16.11 -21.13 -20.75
N PHE A 229 -16.35 -22.27 -20.12
CA PHE A 229 -17.58 -22.56 -19.39
C PHE A 229 -17.29 -23.50 -18.23
N ALA A 230 -18.18 -23.50 -17.24
CA ALA A 230 -18.07 -24.40 -16.10
C ALA A 230 -19.42 -24.90 -15.65
N PHE A 231 -19.48 -26.13 -15.12
CA PHE A 231 -20.60 -26.65 -14.39
C PHE A 231 -20.39 -26.45 -12.89
N ASP A 232 -21.45 -26.12 -12.15
CA ASP A 232 -21.47 -26.21 -10.70
C ASP A 232 -21.52 -27.68 -10.29
N PRO A 233 -20.49 -28.24 -9.65
CA PRO A 233 -20.47 -29.64 -9.25
C PRO A 233 -21.64 -30.02 -8.29
N ALA A 234 -22.09 -29.05 -7.48
CA ALA A 234 -23.16 -29.29 -6.49
C ALA A 234 -24.57 -29.18 -7.06
N GLY A 235 -24.79 -28.33 -8.07
CA GLY A 235 -26.12 -28.02 -8.59
C GLY A 235 -26.33 -28.36 -10.07
N GLY A 236 -25.28 -28.70 -10.80
CA GLY A 236 -25.36 -29.01 -12.23
C GLY A 236 -25.61 -27.79 -13.14
N GLN A 237 -25.72 -26.58 -12.58
CA GLN A 237 -25.86 -25.34 -13.33
C GLN A 237 -24.60 -25.09 -14.19
N MET A 238 -24.80 -24.64 -15.43
CA MET A 238 -23.69 -24.26 -16.31
C MET A 238 -23.68 -22.75 -16.51
N PHE A 239 -22.48 -22.13 -16.44
CA PHE A 239 -22.25 -20.78 -16.94
C PHE A 239 -21.28 -20.81 -18.11
N ILE A 240 -21.56 -19.95 -19.12
CA ILE A 240 -20.77 -19.81 -20.33
C ILE A 240 -20.24 -18.37 -20.37
N ASN A 241 -18.91 -18.22 -20.47
CA ASN A 241 -18.26 -16.92 -20.66
C ASN A 241 -18.09 -16.68 -22.15
N ASP A 242 -18.87 -15.75 -22.69
CA ASP A 242 -18.82 -15.38 -24.11
C ASP A 242 -18.14 -14.03 -24.28
N VAL A 243 -17.04 -14.01 -25.03
CA VAL A 243 -16.26 -12.80 -25.31
C VAL A 243 -17.01 -11.91 -26.28
N GLY A 244 -17.30 -10.71 -25.83
CA GLY A 244 -17.97 -9.68 -26.61
C GLY A 244 -17.11 -9.05 -27.72
N GLN A 245 -17.70 -8.14 -28.50
CA GLN A 245 -16.99 -7.50 -29.58
C GLN A 245 -16.45 -6.13 -29.17
N ASP A 246 -17.35 -5.19 -28.90
CA ASP A 246 -16.98 -3.78 -28.72
C ASP A 246 -17.43 -3.21 -27.36
N THR A 247 -18.41 -3.85 -26.72
CA THR A 247 -19.11 -3.20 -25.61
C THR A 247 -19.22 -4.08 -24.36
N TRP A 248 -19.65 -5.34 -24.48
CA TRP A 248 -20.05 -6.16 -23.35
C TRP A 248 -19.41 -7.54 -23.35
N GLU A 249 -18.83 -7.92 -22.23
CA GLU A 249 -18.50 -9.30 -21.90
C GLU A 249 -19.69 -9.96 -21.19
N GLU A 250 -19.94 -11.26 -21.43
CA GLU A 250 -21.14 -11.94 -20.99
C GLU A 250 -20.86 -13.20 -20.18
N ILE A 251 -21.61 -13.37 -19.09
CA ILE A 251 -21.80 -14.65 -18.42
C ILE A 251 -23.22 -15.10 -18.70
N ASN A 252 -23.35 -16.20 -19.44
CA ASN A 252 -24.62 -16.73 -19.87
C ASN A 252 -25.02 -17.95 -19.05
N ASP A 253 -26.31 -18.06 -18.62
CA ASP A 253 -26.85 -19.30 -18.10
C ASP A 253 -26.89 -20.34 -19.22
N GLY A 254 -26.19 -21.47 -19.05
CA GLY A 254 -26.22 -22.58 -20.02
C GLY A 254 -27.56 -23.29 -20.00
N ARG A 255 -28.28 -23.23 -21.13
CA ARG A 255 -29.62 -23.85 -21.30
C ARG A 255 -29.72 -24.60 -22.62
N ALA A 256 -30.27 -25.79 -22.58
CA ALA A 256 -30.53 -26.58 -23.78
C ALA A 256 -31.49 -25.84 -24.73
N GLY A 257 -31.10 -25.70 -25.99
CA GLY A 257 -31.90 -25.03 -27.00
C GLY A 257 -31.86 -23.49 -26.95
N ALA A 258 -31.07 -22.89 -26.06
CA ALA A 258 -30.96 -21.45 -25.97
C ALA A 258 -30.30 -20.83 -27.21
N ASN A 259 -30.76 -19.60 -27.56
CA ASN A 259 -30.12 -18.72 -28.51
C ASN A 259 -29.72 -17.45 -27.76
N TYR A 260 -28.40 -17.17 -27.68
CA TYR A 260 -27.85 -16.02 -26.94
C TYR A 260 -27.77 -14.72 -27.79
N GLY A 261 -28.17 -14.79 -29.04
CA GLY A 261 -28.49 -13.61 -29.85
C GLY A 261 -27.37 -13.06 -30.74
N TRP A 262 -26.10 -13.46 -30.52
CA TRP A 262 -25.03 -12.96 -31.39
C TRP A 262 -25.27 -13.33 -32.86
N PRO A 263 -25.06 -12.45 -33.86
CA PRO A 263 -24.60 -11.07 -33.76
C PRO A 263 -25.75 -10.02 -33.67
N GLU A 264 -26.97 -10.41 -33.49
CA GLU A 264 -28.13 -9.49 -33.45
C GLU A 264 -28.18 -8.71 -32.14
N THR A 265 -27.65 -9.28 -31.04
CA THR A 265 -27.53 -8.63 -29.73
C THR A 265 -26.15 -8.87 -29.15
N GLU A 266 -25.66 -7.90 -28.37
CA GLU A 266 -24.48 -7.96 -27.49
C GLU A 266 -24.88 -7.36 -26.14
N GLY A 267 -24.69 -8.08 -25.05
CA GLY A 267 -25.13 -7.68 -23.71
C GLY A 267 -26.58 -8.02 -23.42
N ALA A 268 -27.11 -7.38 -22.38
CA ALA A 268 -28.47 -7.65 -21.93
C ALA A 268 -29.54 -7.27 -22.97
N THR A 269 -30.49 -8.16 -23.21
CA THR A 269 -31.54 -7.97 -24.21
C THR A 269 -32.93 -8.24 -23.63
N SER A 270 -33.93 -7.53 -24.12
CA SER A 270 -35.35 -7.79 -23.86
C SER A 270 -36.05 -8.47 -25.06
N ASP A 271 -35.33 -8.77 -26.13
CA ASP A 271 -35.88 -9.47 -27.28
C ASP A 271 -36.21 -10.92 -26.91
N PRO A 272 -37.47 -11.33 -26.99
CA PRO A 272 -37.91 -12.66 -26.57
C PRO A 272 -37.36 -13.82 -27.43
N ARG A 273 -36.76 -13.53 -28.57
CA ARG A 273 -36.07 -14.51 -29.42
C ARG A 273 -34.79 -15.02 -28.79
N PHE A 274 -34.20 -14.24 -27.87
CA PHE A 274 -32.88 -14.46 -27.34
C PHE A 274 -32.90 -14.66 -25.82
N THR A 275 -31.92 -15.40 -25.33
CA THR A 275 -31.68 -15.58 -23.91
C THR A 275 -30.73 -14.47 -23.45
N SER A 276 -31.22 -13.56 -22.60
CA SER A 276 -30.38 -12.51 -22.02
C SER A 276 -29.30 -13.10 -21.11
N PRO A 277 -28.06 -12.56 -21.13
CA PRO A 277 -27.03 -13.00 -20.23
C PRO A 277 -27.40 -12.78 -18.75
N ARG A 278 -26.85 -13.63 -17.88
CA ARG A 278 -27.03 -13.53 -16.44
C ARG A 278 -26.34 -12.32 -15.85
N SER A 279 -25.14 -12.00 -16.37
CA SER A 279 -24.34 -10.88 -15.93
C SER A 279 -23.50 -10.37 -17.09
N THR A 280 -23.30 -9.06 -17.15
CA THR A 280 -22.48 -8.41 -18.15
C THR A 280 -21.56 -7.38 -17.51
N TYR A 281 -20.44 -7.10 -18.16
CA TYR A 281 -19.59 -5.93 -17.83
C TYR A 281 -19.02 -5.33 -19.10
N ASN A 282 -18.76 -4.03 -19.11
CA ASN A 282 -18.31 -3.31 -20.29
C ASN A 282 -16.79 -3.16 -20.35
N HIS A 283 -16.28 -2.74 -21.51
CA HIS A 283 -14.86 -2.52 -21.75
C HIS A 283 -14.30 -1.21 -21.15
N THR A 284 -15.12 -0.43 -20.43
CA THR A 284 -14.68 0.81 -19.80
C THR A 284 -13.60 0.55 -18.74
N GLY A 285 -12.45 1.19 -18.92
CA GLY A 285 -11.34 1.08 -17.97
C GLY A 285 -10.39 -0.08 -18.21
N GLY A 286 -10.47 -0.76 -19.36
CA GLY A 286 -9.46 -1.70 -19.82
C GLY A 286 -9.80 -3.18 -19.91
N PRO A 287 -10.96 -3.70 -19.44
CA PRO A 287 -11.40 -5.05 -19.78
C PRO A 287 -11.54 -5.23 -21.29
N CYS A 288 -11.33 -6.45 -21.79
CA CYS A 288 -11.46 -6.72 -23.23
C CYS A 288 -11.87 -8.14 -23.60
N ALA A 289 -11.77 -9.09 -22.68
CA ALA A 289 -12.11 -10.47 -22.95
C ALA A 289 -12.33 -11.25 -21.66
N ILE A 290 -13.55 -11.72 -21.45
CA ILE A 290 -13.85 -12.61 -20.32
C ILE A 290 -13.19 -13.96 -20.56
N THR A 291 -12.43 -14.40 -19.56
CA THR A 291 -11.71 -15.67 -19.55
C THR A 291 -11.89 -16.37 -18.23
N GLY A 292 -11.45 -17.60 -18.13
CA GLY A 292 -11.52 -18.39 -16.91
C GLY A 292 -12.93 -18.43 -16.31
N GLY A 293 -13.33 -19.54 -15.77
CA GLY A 293 -14.62 -19.67 -15.11
C GLY A 293 -14.66 -20.89 -14.22
N ALA A 294 -15.00 -20.72 -12.94
CA ALA A 294 -15.12 -21.83 -12.01
C ALA A 294 -16.11 -21.53 -10.88
N PHE A 295 -17.00 -22.47 -10.58
CA PHE A 295 -17.83 -22.43 -9.37
C PHE A 295 -17.00 -22.82 -8.15
N TYR A 296 -17.18 -22.10 -7.05
CA TYR A 296 -16.57 -22.46 -5.77
C TYR A 296 -17.45 -23.50 -5.05
N SER A 297 -17.39 -24.74 -5.52
CA SER A 297 -18.12 -25.90 -4.98
C SER A 297 -17.16 -27.09 -4.77
N PRO A 298 -16.07 -26.92 -3.98
CA PRO A 298 -15.09 -27.98 -3.74
C PRO A 298 -15.64 -29.09 -2.83
N LEU A 299 -15.00 -30.24 -2.84
CA LEU A 299 -15.30 -31.33 -1.88
C LEU A 299 -15.01 -30.90 -0.44
N THR A 300 -13.91 -30.14 -0.24
CA THR A 300 -13.55 -29.55 1.05
C THR A 300 -13.38 -28.05 0.89
N SER A 301 -14.29 -27.26 1.47
CA SER A 301 -14.20 -25.80 1.44
C SER A 301 -13.13 -25.30 2.41
N GLN A 302 -12.24 -24.42 1.93
CA GLN A 302 -11.33 -23.66 2.78
C GLN A 302 -11.65 -22.16 2.81
N PHE A 303 -12.38 -21.65 1.81
CA PHE A 303 -12.80 -20.23 1.80
C PHE A 303 -13.98 -20.02 2.77
N PRO A 304 -14.20 -18.80 3.26
CA PRO A 304 -15.38 -18.44 4.04
C PRO A 304 -16.68 -18.87 3.38
N SER A 305 -17.70 -19.17 4.18
CA SER A 305 -18.98 -19.74 3.70
C SER A 305 -19.73 -18.86 2.70
N ASP A 306 -19.49 -17.55 2.73
CA ASP A 306 -20.09 -16.59 1.79
C ASP A 306 -19.55 -16.70 0.36
N TYR A 307 -18.49 -17.50 0.13
CA TYR A 307 -18.00 -17.86 -1.19
C TYR A 307 -18.64 -19.13 -1.76
N SER A 308 -19.38 -19.86 -0.95
CA SER A 308 -19.94 -21.17 -1.35
C SER A 308 -20.88 -21.05 -2.55
N ARG A 309 -20.58 -21.81 -3.61
CA ARG A 309 -21.30 -21.86 -4.88
C ARG A 309 -21.24 -20.59 -5.73
N ASP A 310 -20.43 -19.60 -5.36
CA ASP A 310 -20.18 -18.43 -6.19
C ASP A 310 -19.34 -18.76 -7.41
N TYR A 311 -19.45 -17.91 -8.42
CA TYR A 311 -18.75 -18.09 -9.67
C TYR A 311 -17.58 -17.10 -9.77
N PHE A 312 -16.38 -17.63 -9.91
CA PHE A 312 -15.19 -16.85 -10.21
C PHE A 312 -15.00 -16.75 -11.72
N PHE A 313 -14.66 -15.57 -12.21
CA PHE A 313 -14.35 -15.33 -13.61
C PHE A 313 -13.23 -14.29 -13.72
N ALA A 314 -12.52 -14.29 -14.85
CA ALA A 314 -11.37 -13.44 -15.08
C ALA A 314 -11.52 -12.62 -16.37
N ASP A 315 -10.72 -11.55 -16.50
CA ASP A 315 -10.59 -10.80 -17.73
C ASP A 315 -9.12 -10.73 -18.15
N PHE A 316 -8.85 -11.03 -19.41
CA PHE A 316 -7.51 -11.13 -19.99
C PHE A 316 -6.75 -9.80 -19.95
N CYS A 317 -7.37 -8.69 -20.40
CA CYS A 317 -6.77 -7.37 -20.44
C CYS A 317 -6.84 -6.67 -19.08
N GLY A 318 -7.96 -6.83 -18.39
CA GLY A 318 -8.19 -6.24 -17.08
C GLY A 318 -7.26 -6.79 -16.01
N GLY A 319 -6.72 -8.00 -16.21
CA GLY A 319 -5.76 -8.60 -15.30
C GLY A 319 -6.30 -8.84 -13.89
N TRP A 320 -7.57 -9.23 -13.81
CA TRP A 320 -8.28 -9.43 -12.54
C TRP A 320 -9.11 -10.72 -12.54
N ILE A 321 -9.44 -11.17 -11.32
CA ILE A 321 -10.46 -12.18 -11.06
C ILE A 321 -11.57 -11.49 -10.26
N ARG A 322 -12.82 -11.70 -10.68
CA ARG A 322 -14.03 -11.26 -9.99
C ARG A 322 -14.84 -12.45 -9.50
N ARG A 323 -15.69 -12.18 -8.53
CA ARG A 323 -16.65 -13.11 -7.93
C ARG A 323 -18.06 -12.63 -8.24
N LEU A 324 -18.86 -13.48 -8.84
CA LEU A 324 -20.30 -13.32 -8.99
C LEU A 324 -20.96 -14.13 -7.88
N ASP A 325 -21.63 -13.46 -6.95
CA ASP A 325 -22.56 -14.09 -6.00
C ASP A 325 -23.77 -14.61 -6.79
N VAL A 326 -23.87 -15.91 -6.91
CA VAL A 326 -24.91 -16.55 -7.75
C VAL A 326 -26.29 -16.32 -7.20
N ALA A 327 -26.46 -16.12 -5.90
CA ALA A 327 -27.76 -15.93 -5.25
C ALA A 327 -28.27 -14.47 -5.42
N SER A 328 -27.41 -13.48 -5.21
CA SER A 328 -27.80 -12.06 -5.28
C SER A 328 -27.59 -11.43 -6.66
N GLY A 329 -26.71 -12.00 -7.50
CA GLY A 329 -26.26 -11.42 -8.76
C GLY A 329 -25.18 -10.33 -8.57
N GLY A 330 -24.72 -10.09 -7.35
CA GLY A 330 -23.70 -9.10 -7.04
C GLY A 330 -22.30 -9.51 -7.53
N VAL A 331 -21.56 -8.58 -8.14
CA VAL A 331 -20.19 -8.81 -8.60
C VAL A 331 -19.20 -8.02 -7.76
N THR A 332 -18.17 -8.70 -7.27
CA THR A 332 -17.08 -8.08 -6.49
C THR A 332 -15.71 -8.45 -7.05
N THR A 333 -14.73 -7.55 -6.90
CA THR A 333 -13.34 -7.84 -7.27
C THR A 333 -12.72 -8.76 -6.22
N PHE A 334 -12.12 -9.87 -6.69
CA PHE A 334 -11.44 -10.84 -5.83
C PHE A 334 -9.91 -10.72 -5.90
N ALA A 335 -9.34 -10.61 -7.10
CA ALA A 335 -7.89 -10.45 -7.28
C ALA A 335 -7.59 -9.46 -8.40
N THR A 336 -6.46 -8.73 -8.28
CA THR A 336 -5.97 -7.79 -9.32
C THR A 336 -4.47 -7.93 -9.51
N GLY A 337 -3.94 -7.36 -10.61
CA GLY A 337 -2.51 -7.39 -10.91
C GLY A 337 -2.04 -8.70 -11.55
N ILE A 338 -2.97 -9.47 -12.12
CA ILE A 338 -2.68 -10.75 -12.78
C ILE A 338 -2.29 -10.52 -14.24
N SER A 339 -1.23 -11.17 -14.70
CA SER A 339 -0.74 -11.03 -16.07
C SER A 339 -1.50 -11.94 -17.04
N ALA A 340 -2.50 -11.37 -17.74
CA ALA A 340 -3.31 -12.03 -18.76
C ALA A 340 -3.86 -13.41 -18.29
N PRO A 341 -4.79 -13.46 -17.33
CA PRO A 341 -5.41 -14.71 -16.90
C PRO A 341 -6.25 -15.32 -18.02
N VAL A 342 -6.17 -16.64 -18.22
CA VAL A 342 -6.90 -17.32 -19.30
C VAL A 342 -7.78 -18.48 -18.81
N ASP A 343 -7.54 -19.03 -17.63
CA ASP A 343 -8.36 -20.12 -17.08
C ASP A 343 -8.35 -20.14 -15.56
N LEU A 344 -9.45 -20.59 -14.97
CA LEU A 344 -9.67 -20.75 -13.52
C LEU A 344 -10.13 -22.17 -13.21
N LYS A 345 -9.63 -22.75 -12.13
CA LYS A 345 -10.10 -24.03 -11.60
C LYS A 345 -10.16 -23.98 -10.07
N VAL A 346 -11.10 -24.69 -9.51
CA VAL A 346 -11.19 -24.94 -8.07
C VAL A 346 -10.78 -26.38 -7.82
N SER A 347 -9.81 -26.58 -6.92
CA SER A 347 -9.40 -27.93 -6.53
C SER A 347 -10.38 -28.54 -5.53
N ASP A 348 -10.39 -29.86 -5.41
CA ASP A 348 -11.21 -30.58 -4.40
C ASP A 348 -10.90 -30.14 -2.98
N ALA A 349 -9.66 -29.69 -2.72
CA ALA A 349 -9.23 -29.14 -1.43
C ALA A 349 -9.64 -27.66 -1.21
N GLY A 350 -10.36 -27.04 -2.15
CA GLY A 350 -10.94 -25.69 -2.00
C GLY A 350 -10.01 -24.54 -2.31
N ALA A 351 -8.87 -24.75 -2.96
CA ALA A 351 -8.05 -23.68 -3.48
C ALA A 351 -8.50 -23.26 -4.90
N VAL A 352 -8.45 -21.95 -5.18
CA VAL A 352 -8.63 -21.41 -6.54
C VAL A 352 -7.29 -21.38 -7.25
N TYR A 353 -7.24 -21.98 -8.44
CA TYR A 353 -6.08 -21.93 -9.32
C TYR A 353 -6.38 -21.02 -10.50
N TYR A 354 -5.38 -20.26 -10.94
CA TYR A 354 -5.49 -19.47 -12.16
C TYR A 354 -4.25 -19.67 -13.05
N LEU A 355 -4.51 -19.64 -14.36
CA LEU A 355 -3.50 -19.76 -15.40
C LEU A 355 -3.18 -18.36 -15.94
N ALA A 356 -1.99 -17.83 -15.62
CA ALA A 356 -1.51 -16.53 -16.06
C ALA A 356 -0.69 -16.70 -17.35
N ARG A 357 -1.34 -16.47 -18.51
CA ARG A 357 -0.69 -16.61 -19.83
C ARG A 357 0.50 -15.66 -19.99
N GLY A 358 0.36 -14.41 -19.55
CA GLY A 358 1.41 -13.40 -19.68
C GLY A 358 2.64 -13.70 -18.80
N ALA A 359 2.45 -14.41 -17.69
CA ALA A 359 3.54 -14.87 -16.83
C ALA A 359 4.07 -16.26 -17.22
N GLY A 360 3.37 -17.01 -18.07
CA GLY A 360 3.69 -18.40 -18.38
C GLY A 360 3.67 -19.28 -17.12
N ALA A 361 2.70 -19.10 -16.24
CA ALA A 361 2.69 -19.71 -14.91
C ALA A 361 1.28 -20.06 -14.42
N VAL A 362 1.21 -21.01 -13.49
CA VAL A 362 0.01 -21.33 -12.71
C VAL A 362 0.22 -20.87 -11.29
N TYR A 363 -0.79 -20.23 -10.72
CA TYR A 363 -0.83 -19.80 -9.33
C TYR A 363 -2.01 -20.45 -8.61
N ARG A 364 -1.85 -20.60 -7.30
CA ARG A 364 -2.85 -21.13 -6.40
C ARG A 364 -3.16 -20.09 -5.32
N ILE A 365 -4.42 -19.80 -5.11
CA ILE A 365 -4.93 -18.94 -4.05
C ILE A 365 -5.54 -19.81 -2.96
N ASN A 366 -5.01 -19.67 -1.74
CA ASN A 366 -5.51 -20.34 -0.53
C ASN A 366 -6.07 -19.31 0.43
N TYR A 367 -6.99 -19.73 1.30
CA TYR A 367 -7.40 -18.97 2.47
C TYR A 367 -6.63 -19.49 3.69
N ALA A 368 -5.77 -18.65 4.24
CA ALA A 368 -4.90 -18.99 5.35
C ALA A 368 -4.86 -17.82 6.35
N PRO A 369 -5.94 -17.62 7.11
CA PRO A 369 -6.02 -16.52 8.06
C PRO A 369 -5.05 -16.74 9.24
N ASN A 370 -4.43 -15.67 9.70
CA ASN A 370 -3.50 -15.68 10.80
C ASN A 370 -4.08 -14.99 12.04
N PRO A 371 -4.00 -15.59 13.22
CA PRO A 371 -4.29 -14.88 14.47
C PRO A 371 -3.31 -13.72 14.68
N PRO A 372 -3.62 -12.78 15.56
CA PRO A 372 -2.73 -11.67 15.85
C PRO A 372 -1.42 -12.14 16.51
N ILE A 373 -0.31 -11.51 16.12
CA ILE A 373 1.02 -11.66 16.74
C ILE A 373 1.52 -10.28 17.11
N ILE A 374 1.88 -10.06 18.37
CA ILE A 374 2.44 -8.78 18.82
C ILE A 374 3.89 -8.68 18.36
N THR A 375 4.20 -7.65 17.58
CA THR A 375 5.55 -7.33 17.08
C THR A 375 6.29 -6.33 17.96
N ALA A 376 5.55 -5.46 18.69
CA ALA A 376 6.11 -4.58 19.71
C ALA A 376 5.16 -4.50 20.91
N HIS A 377 5.71 -4.82 22.08
CA HIS A 377 4.98 -4.73 23.35
C HIS A 377 5.04 -3.29 23.91
N PRO A 378 4.04 -2.87 24.72
CA PRO A 378 4.12 -1.61 25.42
C PRO A 378 5.28 -1.61 26.41
N GLU A 379 5.94 -0.48 26.57
CA GLU A 379 7.07 -0.28 27.46
C GLU A 379 6.63 0.40 28.76
N SER A 380 7.27 0.04 29.87
CA SER A 380 7.08 0.73 31.15
C SER A 380 7.57 2.17 31.07
N ARG A 381 6.85 3.09 31.69
CA ARG A 381 7.12 4.53 31.65
C ARG A 381 7.16 5.10 33.06
N THR A 382 8.06 6.08 33.27
CA THR A 382 8.11 6.89 34.49
C THR A 382 7.82 8.33 34.11
N VAL A 383 6.84 8.93 34.78
CA VAL A 383 6.41 10.33 34.53
C VAL A 383 6.14 11.03 35.84
N PRO A 384 6.28 12.37 35.92
CA PRO A 384 5.80 13.15 37.03
C PRO A 384 4.26 13.12 37.13
N PRO A 385 3.66 13.43 38.30
CA PRO A 385 2.21 13.59 38.42
C PRO A 385 1.66 14.65 37.45
N GLY A 386 0.54 14.35 36.76
CA GLY A 386 -0.10 15.24 35.79
C GLY A 386 0.49 15.21 34.40
N PHE A 387 1.59 14.50 34.12
CA PHE A 387 2.18 14.39 32.78
C PHE A 387 1.57 13.25 31.98
N PRO A 388 0.96 13.51 30.80
CA PRO A 388 0.35 12.48 29.99
C PRO A 388 1.40 11.45 29.56
N VAL A 389 0.99 10.18 29.53
CA VAL A 389 1.83 9.07 29.12
C VAL A 389 1.08 8.16 28.16
N THR A 390 1.70 7.85 27.02
CA THR A 390 1.13 6.97 26.01
C THR A 390 1.83 5.62 26.02
N PHE A 391 1.02 4.55 26.02
CA PHE A 391 1.44 3.17 25.82
C PHE A 391 1.03 2.74 24.42
N SER A 392 1.96 2.09 23.70
CA SER A 392 1.76 1.65 22.31
C SER A 392 1.96 0.15 22.19
N VAL A 393 1.13 -0.50 21.36
CA VAL A 393 1.30 -1.89 20.94
C VAL A 393 1.30 -1.95 19.42
N ARG A 394 2.15 -2.82 18.85
CA ARG A 394 2.13 -3.10 17.41
C ARG A 394 1.95 -4.60 17.21
N ALA A 395 1.12 -4.96 16.23
CA ALA A 395 0.80 -6.35 15.93
C ALA A 395 0.61 -6.57 14.42
N THR A 396 0.81 -7.82 14.01
CA THR A 396 0.49 -8.34 12.68
C THR A 396 -0.55 -9.43 12.80
N GLY A 397 -1.24 -9.77 11.73
CA GLY A 397 -2.30 -10.78 11.66
C GLY A 397 -3.29 -10.42 10.58
N THR A 398 -4.25 -11.30 10.32
CA THR A 398 -5.31 -11.03 9.34
C THR A 398 -6.19 -9.86 9.81
N PRO A 399 -6.32 -8.77 9.04
CA PRO A 399 -7.21 -7.67 9.38
C PRO A 399 -8.70 -8.07 9.37
N PRO A 400 -9.58 -7.33 10.10
CA PRO A 400 -9.25 -6.17 10.93
C PRO A 400 -8.66 -6.60 12.28
N LEU A 401 -7.54 -5.97 12.68
CA LEU A 401 -7.05 -6.11 14.04
C LEU A 401 -7.82 -5.18 14.95
N ARG A 402 -8.29 -5.71 16.08
CA ARG A 402 -9.03 -4.99 17.12
C ARG A 402 -8.20 -4.97 18.38
N TYR A 403 -8.36 -3.92 19.20
CA TYR A 403 -7.58 -3.70 20.41
C TYR A 403 -8.51 -3.46 21.59
N GLN A 404 -8.06 -3.86 22.79
CA GLN A 404 -8.68 -3.49 24.06
C GLN A 404 -7.58 -3.31 25.11
N TRP A 405 -7.37 -2.10 25.56
CA TRP A 405 -6.47 -1.83 26.66
C TRP A 405 -7.08 -2.22 28.00
N ARG A 406 -6.21 -2.67 28.89
CA ARG A 406 -6.57 -3.11 30.24
C ARG A 406 -5.64 -2.45 31.25
N ARG A 407 -6.19 -2.05 32.37
CA ARG A 407 -5.45 -1.55 33.53
C ARG A 407 -5.65 -2.52 34.68
N ASN A 408 -4.57 -3.05 35.25
CA ASN A 408 -4.60 -4.07 36.31
C ASN A 408 -5.58 -5.21 35.98
N ASP A 409 -5.49 -5.72 34.74
CA ASP A 409 -6.30 -6.79 34.19
C ASP A 409 -7.81 -6.47 33.98
N VAL A 410 -8.24 -5.22 34.20
CA VAL A 410 -9.61 -4.75 33.94
C VAL A 410 -9.63 -3.94 32.63
N ASN A 411 -10.62 -4.19 31.78
CA ASN A 411 -10.78 -3.46 30.52
C ASN A 411 -11.03 -1.96 30.76
N ILE A 412 -10.35 -1.12 30.01
CA ILE A 412 -10.56 0.32 30.02
C ILE A 412 -11.61 0.64 28.95
N ALA A 413 -12.74 1.17 29.37
CA ALA A 413 -13.85 1.49 28.44
C ALA A 413 -13.41 2.47 27.34
N GLY A 414 -13.70 2.12 26.07
CA GLY A 414 -13.37 2.94 24.90
C GLY A 414 -11.89 2.93 24.47
N ALA A 415 -11.00 2.23 25.18
CA ALA A 415 -9.58 2.14 24.83
C ALA A 415 -9.34 1.02 23.79
N THR A 416 -9.72 1.29 22.54
CA THR A 416 -9.74 0.31 21.42
C THR A 416 -8.78 0.64 20.29
N LEU A 417 -7.88 1.60 20.48
CA LEU A 417 -6.84 1.97 19.51
C LEU A 417 -5.51 1.27 19.83
N PRO A 418 -4.56 1.17 18.91
CA PRO A 418 -3.22 0.60 19.16
C PRO A 418 -2.43 1.39 20.21
N ASP A 419 -2.77 2.65 20.44
CA ASP A 419 -2.14 3.54 21.41
C ASP A 419 -3.17 3.93 22.48
N TYR A 420 -2.74 3.96 23.75
CA TYR A 420 -3.56 4.40 24.89
C TYR A 420 -2.83 5.45 25.72
N THR A 421 -3.46 6.60 25.98
CA THR A 421 -2.88 7.68 26.75
C THR A 421 -3.58 7.84 28.11
N VAL A 422 -2.79 7.83 29.18
CA VAL A 422 -3.21 8.27 30.50
C VAL A 422 -2.97 9.77 30.57
N ALA A 423 -4.02 10.59 30.50
CA ALA A 423 -3.89 12.04 30.33
C ALA A 423 -3.31 12.74 31.57
N ASN A 424 -3.73 12.36 32.78
CA ASN A 424 -3.36 13.01 34.01
C ASN A 424 -3.02 11.97 35.11
N PRO A 425 -1.88 11.27 35.02
CA PRO A 425 -1.52 10.28 36.03
C PRO A 425 -1.24 10.96 37.37
N THR A 426 -1.75 10.37 38.45
CA THR A 426 -1.55 10.79 39.85
C THR A 426 -0.63 9.82 40.59
N ALA A 427 -0.19 10.19 41.78
CA ALA A 427 0.59 9.27 42.63
C ALA A 427 -0.10 7.91 42.86
N ALA A 428 -1.45 7.90 42.92
CA ALA A 428 -2.24 6.67 43.08
C ALA A 428 -2.19 5.75 41.84
N ASP A 429 -1.78 6.27 40.68
CA ASP A 429 -1.61 5.49 39.46
C ASP A 429 -0.24 4.80 39.39
N SER A 430 0.68 5.14 40.29
CA SER A 430 2.02 4.53 40.33
C SER A 430 1.92 3.04 40.66
N GLY A 431 2.55 2.21 39.83
CA GLY A 431 2.46 0.74 39.90
C GLY A 431 1.35 0.14 39.05
N ALA A 432 0.48 0.94 38.44
CA ALA A 432 -0.56 0.43 37.54
C ALA A 432 0.06 -0.29 36.32
N ARG A 433 -0.51 -1.45 36.00
CA ARG A 433 -0.07 -2.32 34.90
C ARG A 433 -1.03 -2.15 33.72
N PHE A 434 -0.46 -1.84 32.55
CA PHE A 434 -1.20 -1.69 31.30
C PHE A 434 -0.86 -2.83 30.37
N THR A 435 -1.89 -3.50 29.84
CA THR A 435 -1.78 -4.55 28.82
C THR A 435 -2.76 -4.24 27.67
N ALA A 436 -2.40 -4.63 26.45
CA ALA A 436 -3.28 -4.58 25.31
C ALA A 436 -3.66 -5.99 24.88
N LEU A 437 -4.95 -6.32 24.85
CA LEU A 437 -5.49 -7.49 24.17
C LEU A 437 -5.67 -7.13 22.70
N VAL A 438 -4.95 -7.83 21.81
CA VAL A 438 -5.10 -7.69 20.36
C VAL A 438 -5.84 -8.92 19.85
N PHE A 439 -6.88 -8.74 19.03
CA PHE A 439 -7.68 -9.85 18.54
C PHE A 439 -8.23 -9.58 17.13
N ASN A 440 -8.49 -10.66 16.44
CA ASN A 440 -9.25 -10.71 15.20
C ASN A 440 -10.22 -11.91 15.26
N ASP A 441 -10.91 -12.24 14.15
CA ASP A 441 -11.85 -13.34 14.12
C ASP A 441 -11.19 -14.74 14.21
N PHE A 442 -9.83 -14.80 14.17
CA PHE A 442 -9.03 -16.02 14.13
C PHE A 442 -8.25 -16.27 15.41
N GLY A 443 -8.30 -15.36 16.36
CA GLY A 443 -7.64 -15.53 17.66
C GLY A 443 -7.35 -14.22 18.37
N ASN A 444 -6.67 -14.34 19.51
CA ASN A 444 -6.25 -13.19 20.31
C ASN A 444 -4.87 -13.42 20.93
N VAL A 445 -4.23 -12.32 21.30
CA VAL A 445 -2.96 -12.31 22.00
C VAL A 445 -2.92 -11.14 22.98
N LEU A 446 -2.44 -11.39 24.21
CA LEU A 446 -2.27 -10.36 25.23
C LEU A 446 -0.82 -9.87 25.24
N SER A 447 -0.63 -8.56 25.34
CA SER A 447 0.71 -7.98 25.46
C SER A 447 1.36 -8.32 26.82
N ARG A 448 2.70 -8.19 26.87
CA ARG A 448 3.39 -8.08 28.16
C ARG A 448 2.90 -6.82 28.87
N PRO A 449 2.87 -6.81 30.21
CA PRO A 449 2.46 -5.63 30.97
C PRO A 449 3.53 -4.54 30.91
N ALA A 450 3.10 -3.31 30.71
CA ALA A 450 3.86 -2.09 30.94
C ALA A 450 3.47 -1.50 32.28
N VAL A 451 4.42 -1.09 33.08
CA VAL A 451 4.19 -0.50 34.41
C VAL A 451 4.31 1.02 34.30
N LEU A 452 3.28 1.72 34.75
CA LEU A 452 3.34 3.15 34.95
C LEU A 452 3.98 3.42 36.33
N ARG A 453 5.04 4.22 36.34
CA ARG A 453 5.60 4.80 37.57
C ARG A 453 5.33 6.29 37.58
N VAL A 454 4.67 6.76 38.62
CA VAL A 454 4.50 8.18 38.84
C VAL A 454 5.49 8.59 39.91
N ASP A 455 6.50 9.35 39.48
CA ASP A 455 7.56 9.84 40.36
C ASP A 455 7.06 11.09 41.10
N THR A 456 6.76 10.93 42.36
CA THR A 456 6.35 12.00 43.27
C THR A 456 7.53 12.72 43.92
N ALA A 457 8.75 12.28 43.69
CA ALA A 457 9.91 13.10 44.00
C ALA A 457 9.77 14.42 43.24
N SER A 458 9.82 15.54 43.92
CA SER A 458 9.64 16.89 43.39
C SER A 458 10.33 16.99 42.03
N PRO A 459 9.65 17.43 40.96
CA PRO A 459 10.38 17.67 39.72
C PRO A 459 11.49 18.65 40.06
N GLY A 460 12.73 18.16 40.05
CA GLY A 460 13.88 18.98 40.35
C GLY A 460 14.13 19.94 39.18
N GLY A 461 13.36 21.01 39.13
CA GLY A 461 13.69 22.13 38.28
C GLY A 461 15.07 22.65 38.69
N SER A 462 15.84 23.09 37.72
CA SER A 462 17.21 23.60 37.95
C SER A 462 17.35 25.10 37.61
N GLY A 463 16.26 25.71 37.11
CA GLY A 463 16.26 27.12 36.64
C GLY A 463 15.91 27.26 35.17
N LEU A 464 16.22 28.38 34.57
CA LEU A 464 16.04 28.71 33.16
C LEU A 464 17.36 28.86 32.42
N ALA A 465 17.37 28.56 31.14
CA ALA A 465 18.52 28.86 30.26
C ALA A 465 18.58 30.38 30.08
N ALA A 466 19.69 30.98 30.49
CA ALA A 466 19.95 32.41 30.38
C ALA A 466 21.03 32.68 29.32
N THR A 467 20.80 33.65 28.47
CA THR A 467 21.80 34.20 27.54
C THR A 467 21.92 35.71 27.78
N TYR A 468 23.12 36.17 28.13
CA TYR A 468 23.48 37.55 28.34
C TYR A 468 24.24 38.09 27.15
N PHE A 469 23.83 39.21 26.60
CA PHE A 469 24.42 39.83 25.43
C PHE A 469 25.11 41.15 25.81
N ASP A 470 26.27 41.43 25.24
CA ASP A 470 27.04 42.66 25.45
C ASP A 470 26.47 43.83 24.61
N THR A 471 25.20 43.86 24.40
CA THR A 471 24.40 44.94 23.79
C THR A 471 23.01 44.99 24.37
N ALA A 472 22.33 46.11 24.35
CA ALA A 472 20.96 46.29 24.80
C ALA A 472 19.91 45.67 23.83
N THR A 473 20.33 45.03 22.73
CA THR A 473 19.44 44.59 21.63
C THR A 473 19.27 43.11 21.50
N LEU A 474 19.67 42.31 22.50
CA LEU A 474 19.62 40.84 22.49
C LEU A 474 20.43 40.20 21.33
N THR A 475 21.51 40.85 20.92
CA THR A 475 22.40 40.42 19.83
C THR A 475 23.85 40.65 20.19
N GLY A 476 24.80 40.12 19.39
CA GLY A 476 26.25 40.34 19.57
C GLY A 476 26.91 39.26 20.42
N ALA A 477 28.08 39.63 21.00
CA ALA A 477 28.81 38.71 21.87
C ALA A 477 27.95 38.31 23.07
N SER A 478 27.96 37.02 23.44
CA SER A 478 27.05 36.52 24.48
C SER A 478 27.69 35.46 25.37
N VAL A 479 27.15 35.33 26.58
CA VAL A 479 27.46 34.31 27.56
C VAL A 479 26.19 33.60 27.99
N SER A 480 26.20 32.26 27.98
CA SER A 480 25.03 31.46 28.37
C SER A 480 25.34 30.64 29.63
N ARG A 481 24.31 30.48 30.50
CA ARG A 481 24.35 29.65 31.70
C ARG A 481 22.95 29.24 32.10
N ILE A 482 22.81 28.41 33.12
CA ILE A 482 21.52 28.17 33.79
C ILE A 482 21.44 29.11 35.02
N ASP A 483 20.38 29.91 35.05
CA ASP A 483 20.06 30.69 36.23
C ASP A 483 18.98 30.00 37.07
N PRO A 484 19.25 29.62 38.35
CA PRO A 484 18.30 28.88 39.16
C PRO A 484 17.00 29.65 39.39
N THR A 485 17.09 30.97 39.49
CA THR A 485 15.98 31.91 39.62
C THR A 485 16.32 33.19 38.86
N ILE A 486 15.33 33.98 38.49
CA ILE A 486 15.53 35.37 38.05
C ILE A 486 15.28 36.25 39.25
N ASP A 487 16.33 36.54 40.02
CA ASP A 487 16.30 37.38 41.23
C ASP A 487 17.61 38.15 41.34
N PHE A 488 17.85 39.05 40.37
CA PHE A 488 19.10 39.77 40.23
C PHE A 488 18.94 41.24 40.59
N VAL A 489 19.91 41.74 41.36
CA VAL A 489 20.14 43.15 41.61
C VAL A 489 21.63 43.37 41.40
N TRP A 490 22.01 43.74 40.17
CA TRP A 490 23.41 43.96 39.84
C TRP A 490 23.95 45.34 40.25
N GLY A 491 22.99 46.30 40.48
CA GLY A 491 23.38 47.69 40.71
C GLY A 491 24.18 48.24 39.50
N THR A 492 25.29 48.87 39.74
CA THR A 492 26.21 49.34 38.68
C THR A 492 27.22 48.29 38.22
N GLY A 493 26.95 47.00 38.48
CA GLY A 493 27.85 45.89 38.17
C GLY A 493 27.43 45.11 36.93
N SER A 494 28.38 44.35 36.35
CA SER A 494 28.16 43.46 35.20
C SER A 494 27.37 42.20 35.59
N PRO A 495 26.50 41.66 34.71
CA PRO A 495 25.72 40.46 34.98
C PRO A 495 26.61 39.18 34.81
N ALA A 496 27.69 39.22 34.04
CA ALA A 496 28.58 38.08 33.75
C ALA A 496 29.95 38.55 33.26
N ALA A 497 30.97 37.70 33.48
CA ALA A 497 32.29 37.96 32.91
C ALA A 497 32.23 38.05 31.38
N GLY A 498 32.76 39.12 30.79
CA GLY A 498 32.73 39.38 29.35
C GLY A 498 31.51 40.16 28.86
N ILE A 499 30.64 40.58 29.76
CA ILE A 499 29.47 41.46 29.48
C ILE A 499 29.69 42.77 30.22
N GLY A 500 29.44 43.90 29.55
CA GLY A 500 29.52 45.23 30.16
C GLY A 500 28.53 45.42 31.33
N ALA A 501 28.80 46.46 32.16
CA ALA A 501 27.88 46.84 33.26
C ALA A 501 26.66 47.59 32.72
N ASP A 502 26.84 48.41 31.68
CA ASP A 502 25.80 49.16 30.99
C ASP A 502 25.63 48.62 29.55
N THR A 503 24.50 48.93 28.92
CA THR A 503 24.18 48.53 27.52
C THR A 503 24.18 47.03 27.28
N PHE A 504 23.79 46.22 28.26
CA PHE A 504 23.63 44.79 28.10
C PHE A 504 22.16 44.35 28.04
N SER A 505 21.92 43.09 27.60
CA SER A 505 20.59 42.48 27.65
C SER A 505 20.67 41.04 28.07
N ALA A 506 19.55 40.49 28.53
CA ALA A 506 19.42 39.11 28.92
C ALA A 506 18.14 38.49 28.41
N ARG A 507 18.20 37.20 28.03
CA ARG A 507 17.01 36.40 27.72
C ARG A 507 17.08 35.13 28.51
N TRP A 508 16.00 34.87 29.26
CA TRP A 508 15.76 33.61 29.97
C TRP A 508 14.69 32.82 29.24
N THR A 509 14.97 31.53 28.98
CA THR A 509 14.06 30.63 28.26
C THR A 509 13.98 29.30 28.98
N GLY A 510 12.80 28.70 28.92
CA GLY A 510 12.56 27.39 29.52
C GLY A 510 11.07 27.14 29.73
N GLU A 511 10.78 26.33 30.74
CA GLU A 511 9.42 25.99 31.09
C GLU A 511 9.17 26.26 32.58
N ILE A 512 7.91 26.59 32.94
CA ILE A 512 7.46 26.76 34.28
C ILE A 512 6.35 25.74 34.60
N VAL A 513 6.37 25.20 35.81
CA VAL A 513 5.38 24.23 36.29
C VAL A 513 4.61 24.80 37.49
N PRO A 514 3.31 25.18 37.32
CA PRO A 514 2.48 25.68 38.41
C PRO A 514 2.14 24.54 39.40
N GLN A 515 1.98 24.90 40.68
CA GLN A 515 1.63 23.96 41.73
C GLN A 515 0.13 23.68 41.79
N PHE A 516 -0.69 24.67 41.46
CA PHE A 516 -2.15 24.62 41.54
C PHE A 516 -2.76 25.00 40.19
N SER A 517 -3.96 24.46 39.88
CA SER A 517 -4.74 24.84 38.68
C SER A 517 -5.51 26.13 39.00
N GLU A 518 -4.87 27.28 38.80
CA GLU A 518 -5.35 28.59 39.21
C GLU A 518 -4.92 29.67 38.22
N THR A 519 -5.50 30.87 38.34
CA THR A 519 -4.98 32.06 37.68
C THR A 519 -3.77 32.58 38.46
N TYR A 520 -2.61 32.52 37.81
CA TYR A 520 -1.36 33.06 38.34
C TYR A 520 -1.21 34.52 37.91
N THR A 521 -0.75 35.36 38.85
CA THR A 521 -0.21 36.70 38.58
C THR A 521 1.31 36.60 38.59
N PHE A 522 1.93 36.94 37.48
CA PHE A 522 3.39 37.09 37.38
C PHE A 522 3.75 38.54 37.57
N TYR A 523 4.88 38.76 38.21
CA TYR A 523 5.44 40.09 38.44
C TYR A 523 6.88 40.10 37.93
N THR A 524 7.23 41.17 37.21
CA THR A 524 8.60 41.49 36.89
C THR A 524 9.01 42.76 37.60
N VAL A 525 10.16 42.76 38.25
CA VAL A 525 10.78 43.98 38.76
C VAL A 525 12.01 44.23 37.93
N SER A 526 12.07 45.34 37.20
CA SER A 526 13.18 45.65 36.30
C SER A 526 13.59 47.10 36.32
N ASP A 527 14.84 47.32 36.08
CA ASP A 527 15.56 48.53 35.80
C ASP A 527 16.62 48.14 34.73
N ASP A 528 16.52 48.37 33.43
CA ASP A 528 15.47 49.07 32.64
C ASP A 528 14.33 48.14 32.13
N GLY A 529 14.33 47.90 30.80
CA GLY A 529 13.21 47.35 30.07
C GLY A 529 13.02 45.81 30.20
N VAL A 530 11.75 45.38 30.27
CA VAL A 530 11.39 43.99 30.43
C VAL A 530 10.19 43.58 29.58
N ARG A 531 10.24 42.34 29.09
CA ARG A 531 9.11 41.64 28.46
C ARG A 531 9.00 40.25 29.04
N LEU A 532 7.76 39.74 29.25
CA LEU A 532 7.51 38.41 29.76
C LEU A 532 6.40 37.72 28.96
N TRP A 533 6.70 36.50 28.51
CA TRP A 533 5.73 35.59 27.90
C TRP A 533 5.61 34.33 28.74
N VAL A 534 4.38 33.87 28.92
CA VAL A 534 4.06 32.58 29.53
C VAL A 534 3.04 31.89 28.62
N ASN A 535 3.29 30.61 28.26
CA ASN A 535 2.46 29.84 27.33
C ASN A 535 2.23 30.58 26.00
N GLY A 536 3.29 31.23 25.46
CA GLY A 536 3.22 31.97 24.21
C GLY A 536 2.49 33.34 24.29
N VAL A 537 1.86 33.66 25.43
CA VAL A 537 1.13 34.93 25.63
C VAL A 537 2.06 35.92 26.27
N ARG A 538 2.22 37.10 25.66
CA ARG A 538 2.97 38.20 26.26
C ARG A 538 2.12 38.89 27.33
N ILE A 539 2.47 38.65 28.59
CA ILE A 539 1.72 39.14 29.76
C ILE A 539 2.33 40.38 30.41
N VAL A 540 3.61 40.70 30.12
CA VAL A 540 4.24 41.96 30.50
C VAL A 540 4.98 42.52 29.26
N ASN A 541 4.88 43.84 29.07
CA ASN A 541 5.57 44.59 28.04
C ASN A 541 5.87 46.01 28.50
N ASN A 542 7.05 46.22 29.08
CA ASN A 542 7.61 47.50 29.42
C ASN A 542 9.01 47.60 28.89
N TRP A 543 9.15 47.91 27.60
CA TRP A 543 10.45 47.93 26.87
C TRP A 543 10.91 49.40 26.68
N THR A 544 11.12 50.08 27.84
CA THR A 544 11.50 51.47 27.91
C THR A 544 12.56 51.67 28.99
N ASN A 545 13.32 52.74 28.94
CA ASN A 545 14.23 53.09 30.02
C ASN A 545 13.48 53.60 31.20
N HIS A 546 13.70 53.06 32.39
CA HIS A 546 13.04 53.45 33.64
C HIS A 546 13.84 52.92 34.85
N ALA A 547 13.71 53.62 35.99
CA ALA A 547 14.19 53.09 37.26
C ALA A 547 13.40 51.84 37.67
N ALA A 548 13.85 51.11 38.69
CA ALA A 548 13.24 49.87 39.13
C ALA A 548 11.73 50.00 39.35
N VAL A 549 10.94 49.31 38.56
CA VAL A 549 9.47 49.30 38.62
C VAL A 549 8.91 47.89 38.53
N GLU A 550 7.83 47.64 39.24
CA GLU A 550 7.10 46.37 39.16
C GLU A 550 6.01 46.42 38.09
N ASN A 551 6.06 45.46 37.14
CA ASN A 551 5.01 45.21 36.16
C ASN A 551 4.34 43.87 36.45
N ARG A 552 3.07 43.68 36.05
CA ARG A 552 2.33 42.44 36.30
C ARG A 552 1.45 42.01 35.12
N GLY A 553 1.25 40.71 34.98
CA GLY A 553 0.30 40.11 34.07
C GLY A 553 -0.29 38.83 34.63
N THR A 554 -1.45 38.42 34.15
CA THR A 554 -2.18 37.25 34.67
C THR A 554 -2.39 36.21 33.56
N ILE A 555 -2.37 34.94 33.95
CA ILE A 555 -2.68 33.82 33.07
C ILE A 555 -3.18 32.61 33.87
N ALA A 556 -4.20 31.90 33.36
CA ALA A 556 -4.67 30.64 33.95
C ALA A 556 -3.75 29.50 33.57
N LEU A 557 -3.29 28.71 34.55
CA LEU A 557 -2.39 27.57 34.37
C LEU A 557 -2.94 26.35 35.12
N THR A 558 -2.61 25.15 34.62
CA THR A 558 -3.02 23.88 35.21
C THR A 558 -1.87 23.26 35.99
N ALA A 559 -2.14 22.78 37.21
CA ALA A 559 -1.17 22.17 38.10
C ALA A 559 -0.38 21.05 37.39
N GLY A 560 0.96 21.05 37.57
CA GLY A 560 1.85 20.00 37.07
C GLY A 560 2.14 20.05 35.56
N GLN A 561 1.42 20.87 34.78
CA GLN A 561 1.67 21.07 33.37
C GLN A 561 2.86 22.02 33.15
N ARG A 562 3.71 21.68 32.15
CA ARG A 562 4.82 22.55 31.74
C ARG A 562 4.32 23.60 30.74
N TYR A 563 4.70 24.84 30.99
CA TYR A 563 4.37 25.96 30.12
C TYR A 563 5.65 26.67 29.70
N PRO A 564 5.85 26.95 28.42
CA PRO A 564 6.98 27.74 27.98
C PRO A 564 6.95 29.10 28.60
N ILE A 565 8.11 29.57 29.09
CA ILE A 565 8.33 30.90 29.63
C ILE A 565 9.54 31.54 28.96
N VAL A 566 9.38 32.81 28.58
CA VAL A 566 10.45 33.67 28.08
C VAL A 566 10.41 35.00 28.82
N MET A 567 11.53 35.41 29.38
CA MET A 567 11.72 36.76 29.90
C MET A 567 12.88 37.42 29.18
N GLU A 568 12.64 38.60 28.67
CA GLU A 568 13.68 39.45 28.05
C GLU A 568 13.86 40.71 28.87
N TYR A 569 15.11 41.14 28.96
CA TYR A 569 15.53 42.29 29.74
C TYR A 569 16.64 43.05 29.02
N TYR A 570 16.69 44.36 29.19
CA TYR A 570 17.85 45.13 28.87
C TYR A 570 18.15 46.20 29.91
N GLU A 571 19.43 46.49 30.08
CA GLU A 571 19.99 47.60 30.80
C GLU A 571 20.60 48.57 29.80
N ASN A 572 20.24 49.87 29.93
CA ASN A 572 20.84 50.93 29.10
C ASN A 572 21.99 51.60 29.82
N ALA A 573 21.76 52.09 31.01
CA ALA A 573 22.80 52.72 31.84
C ALA A 573 22.29 52.92 33.28
N GLY A 574 23.17 52.72 34.27
CA GLY A 574 22.91 53.02 35.67
C GLY A 574 22.79 51.78 36.56
N SER A 575 21.70 51.59 37.20
CA SER A 575 21.46 50.48 38.12
C SER A 575 20.62 49.38 37.46
N ALA A 576 21.19 48.16 37.33
CA ALA A 576 20.55 47.02 36.70
C ALA A 576 19.84 46.12 37.70
N THR A 577 18.54 45.80 37.43
CA THR A 577 17.71 44.90 38.22
C THR A 577 16.82 44.06 37.31
N ALA A 578 16.76 42.73 37.54
CA ALA A 578 15.81 41.84 36.87
C ALA A 578 15.32 40.77 37.85
N ARG A 579 13.98 40.76 38.14
CA ARG A 579 13.40 39.80 39.05
C ARG A 579 12.10 39.24 38.46
N LEU A 580 11.82 37.95 38.70
CA LEU A 580 10.59 37.25 38.31
C LEU A 580 9.91 36.64 39.55
N LEU A 581 8.69 37.13 39.84
CA LEU A 581 7.89 36.62 40.96
C LEU A 581 6.54 36.16 40.44
N TRP A 582 5.86 35.38 41.24
CA TRP A 582 4.50 34.93 40.98
C TRP A 582 3.64 34.90 42.23
N SER A 583 2.32 34.86 42.04
CA SER A 583 1.32 34.52 43.08
C SER A 583 0.10 33.91 42.45
N SER A 584 -0.69 33.17 43.25
CA SER A 584 -2.05 32.73 42.92
C SER A 584 -2.89 32.69 44.20
N ALA A 585 -4.15 32.22 44.14
CA ALA A 585 -4.99 32.09 45.31
C ALA A 585 -4.34 31.23 46.41
N SER A 586 -3.64 30.15 46.00
CA SER A 586 -2.95 29.22 46.90
C SER A 586 -1.43 29.40 46.97
N THR A 587 -0.86 30.34 46.18
CA THR A 587 0.59 30.64 46.16
C THR A 587 0.82 32.08 46.60
N PRO A 588 1.43 32.32 47.78
CA PRO A 588 1.84 33.67 48.19
C PRO A 588 2.82 34.30 47.19
N LYS A 589 2.82 35.62 47.09
CA LYS A 589 3.77 36.34 46.22
C LYS A 589 5.21 36.06 46.67
N ALA A 590 5.99 35.43 45.81
CA ALA A 590 7.37 35.04 46.01
C ALA A 590 8.12 34.97 44.66
N VAL A 591 9.45 35.04 44.72
CA VAL A 591 10.30 34.69 43.57
C VAL A 591 9.95 33.29 43.10
N VAL A 592 9.85 33.09 41.78
CA VAL A 592 9.60 31.75 41.22
C VAL A 592 10.76 30.84 41.59
N PRO A 593 10.51 29.75 42.35
CA PRO A 593 11.61 28.91 42.85
C PRO A 593 12.20 28.05 41.74
N SER A 594 13.50 27.75 41.81
CA SER A 594 14.22 26.91 40.82
C SER A 594 13.57 25.56 40.60
N SER A 595 12.97 24.97 41.63
CA SER A 595 12.26 23.67 41.53
C SER A 595 11.03 23.71 40.62
N ARG A 596 10.57 24.89 40.21
CA ARG A 596 9.45 25.10 39.30
C ARG A 596 9.89 25.62 37.93
N LEU A 597 11.18 25.84 37.72
CA LEU A 597 11.79 26.32 36.49
C LEU A 597 12.65 25.22 35.87
N PHE A 598 12.44 24.98 34.59
CA PHE A 598 13.15 23.96 33.83
C PHE A 598 13.81 24.63 32.65
N PRO A 599 15.13 24.48 32.46
CA PRO A 599 15.75 25.01 31.27
C PRO A 599 15.14 24.34 30.04
N ALA A 600 14.92 25.11 28.98
CA ALA A 600 14.59 24.53 27.67
C ALA A 600 15.70 23.49 27.32
N PRO A 601 15.36 22.34 26.76
CA PRO A 601 16.38 21.39 26.29
C PRO A 601 17.29 22.14 25.33
N GLY A 602 18.49 22.50 25.78
CA GLY A 602 19.62 23.08 25.07
C GLY A 602 19.30 24.13 23.99
N GLY A 603 19.25 25.40 24.39
CA GLY A 603 19.35 26.55 23.48
C GLY A 603 18.03 27.16 23.02
N THR A 604 17.99 28.52 22.87
CA THR A 604 16.95 29.21 22.11
C THR A 604 16.65 28.48 20.81
N PRO A 605 15.38 28.31 20.38
CA PRO A 605 15.09 27.86 19.04
C PRO A 605 15.75 28.83 18.05
N SER A 606 16.91 28.48 17.53
CA SER A 606 17.46 29.13 16.33
C SER A 606 16.62 28.66 15.14
N ALA A 607 16.55 29.46 14.10
CA ALA A 607 15.97 29.02 12.84
C ALA A 607 16.59 27.66 12.44
N ILE A 608 15.72 26.74 12.06
CA ILE A 608 16.11 25.42 11.62
C ILE A 608 15.93 25.37 10.10
N HIS A 609 16.98 25.00 9.41
CA HIS A 609 16.98 24.85 7.97
C HIS A 609 17.26 23.39 7.63
N VAL A 610 16.39 22.76 6.83
CA VAL A 610 16.53 21.35 6.44
C VAL A 610 16.54 21.23 4.92
N ASN A 611 17.59 20.62 4.39
CA ASN A 611 17.69 20.30 2.97
C ASN A 611 17.45 18.81 2.73
N PHE A 612 16.55 18.49 1.80
CA PHE A 612 16.19 17.11 1.44
C PHE A 612 17.07 16.63 0.29
N GLN A 613 18.00 15.72 0.57
CA GLN A 613 19.07 15.40 -0.36
C GLN A 613 19.55 13.94 -0.26
N LEU A 614 20.23 13.48 -1.31
CA LEU A 614 20.99 12.22 -1.22
C LEU A 614 22.01 12.30 -0.08
N SER A 615 22.25 11.16 0.59
CA SER A 615 23.23 11.08 1.68
C SER A 615 24.65 11.48 1.23
N SER A 616 24.98 11.29 -0.05
CA SER A 616 26.26 11.63 -0.68
C SER A 616 26.37 13.07 -1.18
N ALA A 617 25.24 13.81 -1.28
CA ALA A 617 25.24 15.18 -1.77
C ALA A 617 25.87 16.14 -0.76
N PRO A 618 26.56 17.22 -1.22
CA PRO A 618 27.08 18.25 -0.33
C PRO A 618 25.96 18.91 0.48
N VAL A 619 26.20 19.14 1.77
CA VAL A 619 25.23 19.81 2.64
C VAL A 619 25.39 21.32 2.48
N PRO A 620 24.31 22.06 2.11
CA PRO A 620 24.37 23.51 2.05
C PRO A 620 24.70 24.10 3.42
N ALA A 621 25.50 25.18 3.42
CA ALA A 621 25.93 25.84 4.66
C ALA A 621 24.73 26.30 5.49
N GLY A 622 24.72 25.97 6.78
CA GLY A 622 23.62 26.29 7.70
C GLY A 622 22.42 25.38 7.65
N TYR A 623 22.39 24.36 6.77
CA TYR A 623 21.30 23.41 6.66
C TYR A 623 21.59 22.07 7.37
N LEU A 624 20.56 21.49 7.93
CA LEU A 624 20.55 20.09 8.34
C LEU A 624 20.25 19.21 7.12
N LYS A 625 20.91 18.06 7.05
CA LYS A 625 20.66 17.09 6.00
C LYS A 625 19.53 16.15 6.37
N ASP A 626 18.49 16.06 5.54
CA ASP A 626 17.58 14.93 5.53
C ASP A 626 17.92 14.00 4.35
N GLY A 627 18.38 12.79 4.65
CA GLY A 627 18.73 11.76 3.66
C GLY A 627 17.60 10.73 3.44
N GLY A 628 16.39 11.02 3.88
CA GLY A 628 15.22 10.17 3.67
C GLY A 628 14.95 9.14 4.78
N GLN A 629 15.71 9.12 5.87
CA GLN A 629 15.52 8.13 6.93
C GLN A 629 14.16 8.30 7.62
N ALA A 630 13.60 7.21 8.14
CA ALA A 630 12.41 7.23 8.98
C ALA A 630 12.61 8.14 10.20
N TYR A 631 11.51 8.68 10.75
CA TYR A 631 11.55 9.59 11.90
C TYR A 631 12.35 9.02 13.08
N GLY A 632 13.30 9.81 13.58
CA GLY A 632 14.17 9.41 14.67
C GLY A 632 15.26 10.44 14.97
N ALA A 633 15.99 10.22 16.08
CA ALA A 633 17.13 11.07 16.48
C ALA A 633 18.27 11.04 15.43
N ARG A 634 18.81 12.20 15.11
CA ARG A 634 19.86 12.36 14.06
C ARG A 634 21.28 12.50 14.59
N GLY A 635 21.48 12.42 15.91
CA GLY A 635 22.80 12.58 16.52
C GLY A 635 23.33 14.03 16.52
N ASN A 636 22.57 14.98 16.00
CA ASN A 636 22.87 16.43 15.93
C ASN A 636 21.99 17.24 16.89
N GLY A 637 21.36 16.59 17.88
CA GLY A 637 20.45 17.22 18.83
C GLY A 637 19.02 17.37 18.31
N GLN A 638 18.73 17.02 17.04
CA GLN A 638 17.40 17.10 16.45
C GLN A 638 16.82 15.70 16.19
N THR A 639 15.48 15.65 16.21
CA THR A 639 14.72 14.43 15.88
C THR A 639 13.78 14.77 14.73
N TYR A 640 14.00 14.17 13.57
CA TYR A 640 13.20 14.40 12.37
C TYR A 640 13.24 13.21 11.42
N GLY A 641 12.43 13.23 10.38
CA GLY A 641 12.42 12.26 9.29
C GLY A 641 11.04 11.92 8.78
N TRP A 642 10.95 10.84 8.03
CA TRP A 642 9.78 10.44 7.28
C TRP A 642 8.95 9.38 8.03
N ASN A 643 7.68 9.24 7.69
CA ASN A 643 6.79 8.21 8.23
C ASN A 643 7.32 6.77 8.01
N ILE A 644 8.05 6.54 6.91
CA ILE A 644 8.83 5.33 6.61
C ILE A 644 10.16 5.74 5.97
N ASP A 645 11.08 4.80 5.77
CA ASP A 645 12.33 5.08 5.06
C ASP A 645 12.05 5.51 3.61
N ASN A 646 12.36 6.77 3.31
CA ASN A 646 12.18 7.43 2.02
C ASN A 646 13.53 7.67 1.30
N SER A 647 14.63 7.08 1.76
CA SER A 647 16.01 7.34 1.26
C SER A 647 16.17 7.01 -0.23
N ALA A 648 15.47 5.99 -0.72
CA ALA A 648 15.45 5.65 -2.15
C ALA A 648 14.77 6.72 -3.03
N GLN A 649 14.05 7.67 -2.44
CA GLN A 649 13.32 8.73 -3.13
C GLN A 649 14.07 10.06 -3.17
N MET A 650 15.26 10.14 -2.58
CA MET A 650 16.12 11.32 -2.62
C MET A 650 16.82 11.45 -3.96
N ARG A 651 17.02 12.68 -4.42
CA ARG A 651 17.74 12.97 -5.67
C ARG A 651 18.68 14.16 -5.49
N ASP A 652 19.77 14.11 -6.24
CA ASP A 652 20.63 15.23 -6.57
C ASP A 652 20.70 15.30 -8.10
N ARG A 653 20.35 16.42 -8.67
CA ARG A 653 20.26 16.59 -10.13
C ARG A 653 21.56 17.04 -10.78
N ASN A 654 22.46 17.63 -10.01
CA ASN A 654 23.71 18.22 -10.50
C ASN A 654 23.46 19.11 -11.73
N SER A 655 22.46 19.97 -11.62
CA SER A 655 21.92 20.73 -12.76
C SER A 655 22.42 22.17 -12.75
N GLY A 656 23.01 22.62 -13.84
CA GLY A 656 23.50 24.00 -13.98
C GLY A 656 22.40 25.07 -14.06
N VAL A 657 21.10 24.68 -14.03
CA VAL A 657 19.98 25.64 -13.98
C VAL A 657 19.48 25.88 -12.57
N SER A 658 19.93 25.10 -11.59
CA SER A 658 19.59 25.30 -10.18
C SER A 658 20.29 26.56 -9.64
N PRO A 659 19.57 27.40 -8.86
CA PRO A 659 20.19 28.59 -8.24
C PRO A 659 21.39 28.27 -7.32
N ASP A 660 21.26 27.20 -6.55
CA ASP A 660 22.28 26.62 -5.67
C ASP A 660 21.94 25.18 -5.30
N GLN A 661 22.78 24.55 -4.46
CA GLN A 661 22.63 23.15 -4.06
C GLN A 661 21.29 22.84 -3.38
N ARG A 662 20.65 23.79 -2.69
CA ARG A 662 19.35 23.59 -2.05
C ARG A 662 18.26 23.32 -3.06
N TYR A 663 18.32 23.97 -4.21
CA TYR A 663 17.35 23.81 -5.31
C TYR A 663 17.68 22.62 -6.22
N ASP A 664 18.89 22.06 -6.12
CA ASP A 664 19.34 20.95 -6.94
C ASP A 664 18.97 19.58 -6.38
N THR A 665 18.78 19.53 -5.08
CA THR A 665 18.41 18.33 -4.35
C THR A 665 16.93 18.31 -3.99
N LEU A 666 16.34 17.11 -3.89
CA LEU A 666 14.92 16.95 -3.59
C LEU A 666 14.57 15.56 -3.04
N ALA A 667 13.44 15.49 -2.34
CA ALA A 667 12.74 14.26 -1.98
C ALA A 667 11.42 14.14 -2.73
N TYR A 668 11.12 12.97 -3.30
CA TYR A 668 9.79 12.68 -3.80
C TYR A 668 8.83 12.37 -2.64
N MET A 669 7.61 12.93 -2.71
CA MET A 669 6.58 12.79 -1.68
C MET A 669 5.37 11.95 -2.13
N GLN A 670 5.30 11.58 -3.41
CA GLN A 670 4.17 10.84 -4.00
C GLN A 670 4.70 9.78 -4.97
N ARG A 671 5.36 8.76 -4.45
CA ARG A 671 5.83 7.60 -5.24
C ARG A 671 5.16 6.32 -4.75
N PRO A 672 5.02 5.28 -5.58
CA PRO A 672 4.39 4.02 -5.17
C PRO A 672 4.98 3.41 -3.89
N ALA A 673 6.27 3.60 -3.64
CA ALA A 673 6.93 3.13 -2.43
C ALA A 673 6.50 3.89 -1.15
N ASN A 674 6.08 5.17 -1.29
CA ASN A 674 5.56 6.01 -0.21
C ASN A 674 4.60 7.05 -0.81
N PRO A 675 3.36 6.66 -1.17
CA PRO A 675 2.42 7.54 -1.86
C PRO A 675 1.92 8.70 -0.99
N ASP A 676 1.89 8.49 0.33
CA ASP A 676 1.45 9.45 1.34
C ASP A 676 2.61 9.81 2.27
N ALA A 677 3.72 10.26 1.69
CA ALA A 677 4.91 10.62 2.45
C ALA A 677 4.63 11.78 3.39
N VAL A 678 4.91 11.56 4.67
CA VAL A 678 4.83 12.55 5.74
C VAL A 678 6.21 12.73 6.33
N TRP A 679 6.65 13.99 6.46
CA TRP A 679 7.87 14.33 7.14
C TRP A 679 7.56 15.13 8.40
N GLU A 680 8.27 14.83 9.48
CA GLU A 680 8.08 15.47 10.78
C GLU A 680 9.41 15.88 11.38
N ILE A 681 9.38 16.97 12.17
CA ILE A 681 10.47 17.38 13.05
C ILE A 681 9.93 17.71 14.43
N ALA A 682 10.60 17.21 15.48
CA ALA A 682 10.27 17.54 16.85
C ALA A 682 10.59 19.01 17.12
N LEU A 683 9.57 19.78 17.48
CA LEU A 683 9.67 21.18 17.83
C LEU A 683 8.81 21.47 19.07
N PRO A 684 9.20 22.42 19.91
CA PRO A 684 8.32 22.92 20.97
C PRO A 684 6.97 23.40 20.41
N ASN A 685 5.91 23.24 21.17
CA ASN A 685 4.63 23.85 20.82
C ASN A 685 4.81 25.38 20.73
N GLY A 686 4.28 25.97 19.67
CA GLY A 686 4.46 27.39 19.40
C GLY A 686 4.13 27.77 17.97
N THR A 687 4.36 29.02 17.63
CA THR A 687 4.13 29.57 16.31
C THR A 687 5.43 29.72 15.56
N TYR A 688 5.46 29.30 14.31
CA TYR A 688 6.63 29.30 13.44
C TYR A 688 6.29 29.93 12.10
N ASP A 689 7.21 30.76 11.58
CA ASP A 689 7.19 31.13 10.17
C ASP A 689 7.94 30.06 9.40
N VAL A 690 7.27 29.45 8.45
CA VAL A 690 7.82 28.35 7.67
C VAL A 690 7.85 28.73 6.19
N HIS A 691 9.07 28.70 5.59
CA HIS A 691 9.30 28.84 4.17
C HIS A 691 9.64 27.47 3.59
N ALA A 692 8.95 27.04 2.54
CA ALA A 692 9.19 25.76 1.88
C ALA A 692 9.32 25.93 0.36
N VAL A 693 10.21 25.15 -0.23
CA VAL A 693 10.49 25.16 -1.67
C VAL A 693 10.30 23.77 -2.25
N ALA A 694 9.46 23.67 -3.27
CA ALA A 694 9.19 22.47 -4.04
C ALA A 694 9.61 22.65 -5.49
N GLY A 695 10.28 21.67 -6.10
CA GLY A 695 10.70 21.81 -7.48
C GLY A 695 11.58 20.66 -7.98
N ASP A 696 11.97 20.77 -9.24
CA ASP A 696 12.90 19.85 -9.90
C ASP A 696 13.54 20.56 -11.11
N PRO A 697 14.86 20.70 -11.19
CA PRO A 697 15.50 21.34 -12.32
C PRO A 697 15.32 20.61 -13.64
N SER A 698 15.03 19.31 -13.60
CA SER A 698 14.92 18.45 -14.79
C SER A 698 13.48 18.23 -15.25
N TYR A 699 12.49 18.45 -14.37
CA TYR A 699 11.07 18.15 -14.65
C TYR A 699 10.17 19.32 -14.21
N PHE A 700 9.31 19.79 -15.10
CA PHE A 700 8.37 20.87 -14.87
C PHE A 700 6.97 20.47 -15.39
N ASN A 701 6.01 21.40 -15.37
CA ASN A 701 4.56 21.14 -15.56
C ASN A 701 3.99 20.21 -14.47
N ILE A 702 4.46 20.40 -13.24
CA ILE A 702 4.05 19.66 -12.05
C ILE A 702 3.32 20.62 -11.12
N THR A 703 2.16 20.23 -10.64
CA THR A 703 1.43 20.96 -9.61
C THR A 703 1.94 20.53 -8.24
N TYR A 704 2.65 21.45 -7.57
CA TYR A 704 3.11 21.27 -6.21
C TYR A 704 2.10 21.85 -5.24
N ARG A 705 1.69 21.05 -4.26
CA ARG A 705 0.85 21.50 -3.14
C ARG A 705 1.32 20.81 -1.86
N ILE A 706 1.95 21.57 -0.98
CA ILE A 706 2.51 21.09 0.28
C ILE A 706 1.82 21.80 1.44
N ALA A 707 1.28 21.01 2.37
CA ALA A 707 0.72 21.52 3.61
C ALA A 707 1.68 21.25 4.77
N ILE A 708 1.81 22.27 5.66
CA ILE A 708 2.58 22.20 6.89
C ILE A 708 1.60 22.57 8.02
N GLU A 709 1.45 21.71 9.03
CA GLU A 709 0.45 21.84 10.09
C GLU A 709 -0.98 22.08 9.55
N GLY A 710 -1.31 21.41 8.42
CA GLY A 710 -2.59 21.58 7.74
C GLY A 710 -2.76 22.86 6.91
N VAL A 711 -1.83 23.81 7.00
CA VAL A 711 -1.82 25.06 6.20
C VAL A 711 -1.10 24.78 4.87
N VAL A 712 -1.73 25.07 3.74
CA VAL A 712 -1.07 24.95 2.42
C VAL A 712 -0.04 26.06 2.28
N VAL A 713 1.24 25.71 2.33
CA VAL A 713 2.37 26.64 2.26
C VAL A 713 2.88 26.79 0.83
N VAL A 714 3.00 25.69 0.09
CA VAL A 714 3.37 25.70 -1.33
C VAL A 714 2.13 25.38 -2.16
N ASP A 715 1.81 26.22 -3.15
CA ASP A 715 0.69 26.01 -4.08
C ASP A 715 1.00 26.62 -5.45
N GLY A 716 1.19 25.80 -6.46
CA GLY A 716 1.43 26.26 -7.81
C GLY A 716 1.90 25.19 -8.78
N THR A 717 1.87 25.54 -10.07
CA THR A 717 2.33 24.65 -11.14
C THR A 717 3.61 25.19 -11.76
N SER A 718 4.67 24.36 -11.73
CA SER A 718 5.94 24.70 -12.34
C SER A 718 5.89 24.68 -13.87
N ASN A 719 6.77 25.44 -14.53
CA ASN A 719 6.93 25.47 -15.97
C ASN A 719 8.43 25.58 -16.34
N SER A 720 8.77 25.68 -17.61
CA SER A 720 10.16 25.74 -18.05
C SER A 720 10.93 26.98 -17.54
N ALA A 721 10.23 28.08 -17.24
CA ALA A 721 10.82 29.33 -16.71
C ALA A 721 10.79 29.36 -15.18
N THR A 722 9.75 28.82 -14.55
CA THR A 722 9.57 28.75 -13.10
C THR A 722 9.57 27.28 -12.67
N ARG A 723 10.74 26.74 -12.37
CA ARG A 723 10.91 25.32 -12.05
C ARG A 723 10.63 25.00 -10.59
N TRP A 724 10.73 25.99 -9.72
CA TRP A 724 10.47 25.88 -8.28
C TRP A 724 9.27 26.73 -7.91
N ILE A 725 8.45 26.19 -7.04
CA ILE A 725 7.32 26.88 -6.41
C ILE A 725 7.65 26.94 -4.92
N GLU A 726 7.57 28.13 -4.36
CA GLU A 726 7.90 28.39 -2.97
C GLU A 726 6.79 29.18 -2.28
N GLY A 727 6.75 29.07 -0.98
CA GLY A 727 5.78 29.81 -0.18
C GLY A 727 6.20 29.93 1.27
N THR A 728 5.68 30.95 1.93
CA THR A 728 5.90 31.20 3.36
C THR A 728 4.56 31.36 4.05
N SER A 729 4.39 30.71 5.19
CA SER A 729 3.21 30.85 6.05
C SER A 729 3.59 30.73 7.51
N THR A 730 2.75 31.32 8.36
CA THR A 730 2.82 31.12 9.80
C THR A 730 1.97 29.88 10.16
N VAL A 731 2.58 28.92 10.88
CA VAL A 731 1.93 27.68 11.34
C VAL A 731 2.02 27.54 12.85
N THR A 732 1.15 26.76 13.45
CA THR A 732 1.15 26.52 14.90
C THR A 732 1.38 25.04 15.19
N VAL A 733 2.47 24.70 15.84
CA VAL A 733 2.75 23.37 16.39
C VAL A 733 2.05 23.24 17.73
N SER A 734 1.25 22.19 17.90
CA SER A 734 0.44 21.97 19.11
C SER A 734 0.66 20.59 19.75
N ASP A 735 1.35 19.67 19.07
CA ASP A 735 1.58 18.29 19.49
C ASP A 735 3.06 17.93 19.67
N GLY A 736 3.95 18.94 19.61
CA GLY A 736 5.40 18.75 19.74
C GLY A 736 6.12 18.36 18.45
N ARG A 737 5.42 18.42 17.30
CA ARG A 737 6.00 18.11 15.98
C ARG A 737 5.47 19.07 14.94
N LEU A 738 6.34 19.49 14.04
CA LEU A 738 5.91 20.15 12.81
C LEU A 738 5.82 19.11 11.71
N THR A 739 4.62 18.97 11.13
CA THR A 739 4.26 17.95 10.16
C THR A 739 4.13 18.54 8.75
N LEU A 740 4.85 17.97 7.78
CA LEU A 740 4.85 18.35 6.38
C LEU A 740 4.35 17.19 5.51
N ARG A 741 3.36 17.44 4.63
CA ARG A 741 2.75 16.44 3.76
C ARG A 741 2.22 17.02 2.45
N SER A 742 1.90 16.15 1.50
CA SER A 742 1.20 16.54 0.28
C SER A 742 -0.22 17.00 0.58
N ALA A 743 -0.66 18.08 -0.10
CA ALA A 743 -2.04 18.53 -0.07
C ALA A 743 -2.82 18.04 -1.30
N ALA A 744 -4.16 17.99 -1.19
CA ALA A 744 -5.04 17.53 -2.27
C ALA A 744 -4.84 18.34 -3.56
N GLY A 745 -4.83 17.67 -4.72
CA GLY A 745 -4.61 18.28 -6.03
C GLY A 745 -3.14 18.35 -6.47
N ALA A 746 -2.18 17.91 -5.66
CA ALA A 746 -0.80 17.73 -6.11
C ALA A 746 -0.69 16.58 -7.11
N THR A 747 0.18 16.73 -8.13
CA THR A 747 0.34 15.70 -9.18
C THR A 747 1.60 14.84 -9.03
N ALA A 748 2.66 15.38 -8.45
CA ALA A 748 3.93 14.67 -8.19
C ALA A 748 4.81 15.49 -7.25
N ASN A 749 4.35 15.73 -6.01
CA ASN A 749 5.06 16.58 -5.06
C ASN A 749 6.50 16.13 -4.83
N LYS A 750 7.35 17.15 -4.72
CA LYS A 750 8.75 17.05 -4.33
C LYS A 750 9.07 18.21 -3.41
N ILE A 751 9.88 17.98 -2.40
CA ILE A 751 10.37 19.03 -1.50
C ILE A 751 11.88 19.15 -1.64
N CYS A 752 12.39 20.37 -1.75
CA CYS A 752 13.81 20.68 -1.84
C CYS A 752 14.39 21.04 -0.48
N PHE A 753 13.80 22.03 0.18
CA PHE A 753 14.20 22.42 1.53
C PHE A 753 13.06 23.11 2.28
N VAL A 754 13.21 23.23 3.58
CA VAL A 754 12.32 23.95 4.48
C VAL A 754 13.12 24.76 5.48
N ASP A 755 12.74 26.02 5.68
CA ASP A 755 13.28 26.93 6.67
C ASP A 755 12.19 27.19 7.72
N ILE A 756 12.50 26.95 8.98
CA ILE A 756 11.56 27.03 10.12
C ILE A 756 12.11 28.05 11.11
N THR A 757 11.42 29.15 11.28
CA THR A 757 11.85 30.23 12.16
C THR A 757 10.82 30.40 13.29
N PRO A 758 11.19 30.23 14.55
CA PRO A 758 10.30 30.52 15.68
C PRO A 758 9.84 31.99 15.65
N ARG A 759 8.59 32.21 16.00
CA ARG A 759 7.97 33.53 16.01
C ARG A 759 7.85 34.13 17.40
#